data_f7574c877767c68d4558c9669d267c49
#
_entry.id   f7574c877767c68d4558c9669d267c49
#
_cell.length_a   1.000
_cell.length_b   1.000
_cell.length_c   1.000
_cell.angle_alpha   90.00
_cell.angle_beta   90.00
_cell.angle_gamma   90.00
#
_symmetry.space_group_name_H-M   'P 1'
#
loop_
_entity.id
_entity.type
_entity.pdbx_description
1 polymer ?
#
loop_
_entity_poly.entity_id
_entity_poly.type
_entity_poly.pdbx_seq_one_letter_code
_entity_poly.pdbx_strand_id
1 'polypeptide(L)'
;MLLMLPSATFAKKVSQAEAQRVAERFLGARMAGSARLRLLAIPQDLNIRNSPRQGYAPYYIYNAEGGRGFVIVSGDDDIADILAYSTEGAFSFDGAPDNIVAWMQFYADVMEGGSAKGHSGAAYANEPGTPVVSPLLGKIEWGQDAPFNGKCPTYTNADGKLTHYYVGCVATAMAQIMRFHKYPEHGTGTYTYQSNVGSLTADFGATTYDWANMPERLGKDNANTAQNDAVATLSSHLGISVHMTYEPAGSGAFSQMVTGAMVKYFGYDKGMSYKVRDYYSTPEWMQMIKGELNAGRPVFYSASNEDGMGGHAFVCDGYDSNDFVHINWGWYGKSNGYFMVNAMNPYDLGIGANGGGYNLGQEIIVGIKPALPTSKKGEWPVYGGVRFSMFPYGASEVMYQYMTYIENDDTEPFSGKIAAVLEKDGSIVKVLKESELSITGVDPARKNPVEAVQVTIKDVPAKVQGVADGQYRTMFAFKAGGDTEYTILRHPNGLPAYADVTVANGTMEATTHTPEPDVTLLEKITADGALYAKGSGAFRLNLRNNSNDFYLGKICLKFTSTDDPAKTYVTEEQDDVTNRVYDNSEKIVNLIVNLPEDMTPGMYEVTAFEARHEAHPFKDDVVGRAVMEVKKEATTPIIRQTSDYAWIGAATYAQDVKQGDKALVTQCVRNYGKEGSVGMLLKLEKADDAAVSYPFVMLDETFAKREARDLRYYNRIDVDPGQYKIKTYYLTENGENAVEGTFEDCIMEVKSNPDLVVECEEFTLPREMKGGEKVPFTVRLKANKDFKRNFYIRLRKLTGLGGEAVDIEFSLSMKAGETKTITKNYKPTVDDGSYMVLMETKKDQKTFETVGRHANYGGIYTIGEVSGISDINADGGGIEISFLDNGHAVMITRGGAGFAAPGIDVYTLSGSKAFSARRASGIIPLPLPGGVYVLRVNTGNGIVARKFVAR
;
A
#
# COMPACT_ATOMS: atom_id res chain seq x y z
N MET A 1 53.98 -21.09 13.72
CA MET A 1 53.02 -20.04 14.10
C MET A 1 52.00 -19.97 12.95
N LEU A 2 50.94 -20.77 13.12
CA LEU A 2 49.89 -20.90 12.12
C LEU A 2 48.90 -19.75 12.33
N LEU A 3 48.86 -18.83 11.38
CA LEU A 3 47.80 -17.82 11.36
C LEU A 3 46.48 -18.47 11.07
N MET A 4 45.61 -18.51 12.08
CA MET A 4 44.20 -18.77 11.87
C MET A 4 43.59 -17.50 11.27
N LEU A 5 43.21 -17.56 9.99
CA LEU A 5 42.30 -16.63 9.37
C LEU A 5 40.91 -16.81 10.00
N PRO A 6 40.18 -15.78 10.35
CA PRO A 6 38.79 -15.93 10.77
C PRO A 6 38.01 -16.49 9.58
N SER A 7 37.44 -17.66 9.74
CA SER A 7 36.46 -18.20 8.83
C SER A 7 35.26 -17.26 8.79
N ALA A 8 34.96 -16.71 7.64
CA ALA A 8 33.68 -16.06 7.39
C ALA A 8 32.57 -17.09 7.70
N THR A 9 31.82 -16.87 8.74
CA THR A 9 30.63 -17.63 9.05
C THR A 9 29.59 -17.25 8.02
N PHE A 10 29.34 -18.13 7.08
CA PHE A 10 28.15 -18.02 6.19
C PHE A 10 26.92 -18.33 7.04
N ALA A 11 25.81 -17.60 6.80
CA ALA A 11 24.49 -17.89 7.33
C ALA A 11 24.21 -19.38 7.31
N LYS A 12 23.88 -19.95 8.48
CA LYS A 12 23.64 -21.38 8.62
C LYS A 12 22.14 -21.64 8.67
N LYS A 13 21.65 -22.44 7.76
CA LYS A 13 20.25 -22.87 7.79
C LYS A 13 19.95 -23.68 9.05
N VAL A 14 18.89 -23.28 9.76
CA VAL A 14 18.42 -23.88 11.00
C VAL A 14 17.66 -25.18 10.66
N SER A 15 18.09 -26.30 11.22
CA SER A 15 17.40 -27.58 11.05
C SER A 15 16.13 -27.63 11.91
N GLN A 16 15.16 -28.49 11.51
CA GLN A 16 13.94 -28.70 12.29
C GLN A 16 14.23 -29.07 13.75
N ALA A 17 15.29 -29.87 14.01
CA ALA A 17 15.67 -30.27 15.37
C ALA A 17 16.27 -29.11 16.19
N GLU A 18 16.96 -28.19 15.55
CA GLU A 18 17.44 -26.93 16.16
C GLU A 18 16.28 -25.99 16.45
N ALA A 19 15.40 -25.76 15.47
CA ALA A 19 14.20 -24.95 15.63
C ALA A 19 13.27 -25.47 16.74
N GLN A 20 13.12 -26.79 16.86
CA GLN A 20 12.34 -27.38 17.95
C GLN A 20 12.95 -27.09 19.33
N ARG A 21 14.28 -27.19 19.46
CA ARG A 21 14.98 -26.84 20.72
C ARG A 21 14.84 -25.37 21.07
N VAL A 22 14.87 -24.48 20.05
CA VAL A 22 14.61 -23.05 20.24
C VAL A 22 13.18 -22.84 20.71
N ALA A 23 12.21 -23.44 20.05
CA ALA A 23 10.79 -23.37 20.40
C ALA A 23 10.51 -23.89 21.84
N GLU A 24 11.08 -25.05 22.21
CA GLU A 24 10.93 -25.65 23.55
C GLU A 24 11.52 -24.74 24.64
N ARG A 25 12.70 -24.19 24.41
CA ARG A 25 13.35 -23.25 25.32
C ARG A 25 12.53 -21.98 25.47
N PHE A 26 12.09 -21.43 24.34
CA PHE A 26 11.37 -20.15 24.29
C PHE A 26 10.00 -20.23 24.97
N LEU A 27 9.15 -21.18 24.62
CA LEU A 27 7.83 -21.35 25.23
C LEU A 27 7.92 -21.94 26.64
N GLY A 28 8.89 -22.81 26.88
CA GLY A 28 9.10 -23.42 28.22
C GLY A 28 9.46 -22.40 29.30
N ALA A 29 10.13 -21.30 28.93
CA ALA A 29 10.43 -20.20 29.86
C ALA A 29 9.19 -19.30 30.14
N ARG A 30 8.17 -19.32 29.28
CA ARG A 30 6.98 -18.47 29.36
C ARG A 30 5.74 -19.15 29.87
N MET A 31 5.73 -20.47 29.87
CA MET A 31 4.57 -21.26 30.24
C MET A 31 4.79 -22.01 31.53
N ALA A 32 3.79 -22.01 32.40
CA ALA A 32 3.84 -22.84 33.62
C ALA A 32 3.80 -24.34 33.25
N GLY A 33 4.90 -25.04 33.38
CA GLY A 33 5.06 -26.48 33.11
C GLY A 33 5.58 -26.77 31.70
N SER A 34 6.18 -27.97 31.50
CA SER A 34 6.67 -28.41 30.20
C SER A 34 5.49 -28.59 29.21
N ALA A 35 5.47 -27.80 28.14
CA ALA A 35 4.53 -28.01 27.06
C ALA A 35 5.15 -28.96 26.03
N ARG A 36 4.41 -29.98 25.64
CA ARG A 36 4.75 -30.70 24.42
C ARG A 36 4.42 -29.82 23.22
N LEU A 37 5.42 -29.63 22.38
CA LEU A 37 5.28 -28.87 21.16
C LEU A 37 5.00 -29.80 19.98
N ARG A 38 4.09 -29.39 19.14
CA ARG A 38 3.75 -30.07 17.89
C ARG A 38 4.07 -29.15 16.72
N LEU A 39 4.94 -29.61 15.83
CA LEU A 39 5.20 -28.93 14.55
C LEU A 39 3.90 -28.91 13.73
N LEU A 40 3.49 -27.74 13.30
CA LEU A 40 2.36 -27.58 12.40
C LEU A 40 2.83 -27.85 10.97
N ALA A 41 2.20 -28.84 10.33
CA ALA A 41 2.38 -29.06 8.90
C ALA A 41 1.62 -27.96 8.13
N ILE A 42 2.26 -27.36 7.13
CA ILE A 42 1.61 -26.43 6.25
C ILE A 42 0.76 -27.23 5.25
N PRO A 43 -0.54 -26.94 5.11
CA PRO A 43 -1.41 -27.62 4.13
C PRO A 43 -0.87 -27.45 2.72
N GLN A 44 -0.85 -28.53 1.92
CA GLN A 44 -0.32 -28.50 0.55
C GLN A 44 -1.16 -27.68 -0.42
N ASP A 45 -2.44 -27.50 -0.13
CA ASP A 45 -3.39 -26.70 -0.88
C ASP A 45 -3.20 -25.19 -0.72
N LEU A 46 -2.48 -24.75 0.30
CA LEU A 46 -2.17 -23.32 0.51
C LEU A 46 -1.03 -22.80 -0.37
N ASN A 47 -0.39 -23.67 -1.15
CA ASN A 47 0.68 -23.32 -2.11
C ASN A 47 1.84 -22.49 -1.52
N ILE A 48 2.04 -22.57 -0.21
CA ILE A 48 3.18 -21.93 0.47
C ILE A 48 4.45 -22.72 0.17
N ARG A 49 5.48 -22.05 -0.36
CA ARG A 49 6.78 -22.66 -0.71
C ARG A 49 7.64 -22.99 0.52
N ASN A 50 7.04 -23.35 1.62
CA ASN A 50 7.74 -23.75 2.84
C ASN A 50 7.98 -25.28 2.92
N SER A 51 8.18 -25.93 1.77
CA SER A 51 8.54 -27.36 1.77
C SER A 51 10.00 -27.54 2.11
N PRO A 52 10.36 -28.40 3.09
CA PRO A 52 11.74 -28.64 3.47
C PRO A 52 12.56 -29.13 2.25
N ARG A 53 13.49 -28.31 1.80
CA ARG A 53 14.49 -28.73 0.80
C ARG A 53 15.75 -29.15 1.54
N GLN A 54 16.21 -30.37 1.31
CA GLN A 54 17.40 -30.92 1.97
C GLN A 54 17.33 -30.91 3.52
N GLY A 55 16.12 -31.01 4.12
CA GLY A 55 15.93 -31.07 5.57
C GLY A 55 15.82 -29.72 6.27
N TYR A 56 15.73 -28.60 5.52
CA TYR A 56 15.58 -27.24 6.06
C TYR A 56 14.32 -26.59 5.49
N ALA A 57 13.63 -25.80 6.31
CA ALA A 57 12.50 -24.98 5.90
C ALA A 57 12.80 -23.50 6.21
N PRO A 58 12.21 -22.56 5.47
CA PRO A 58 12.35 -21.12 5.74
C PRO A 58 11.97 -20.73 7.18
N TYR A 59 10.97 -21.38 7.74
CA TYR A 59 10.55 -21.21 9.14
C TYR A 59 9.83 -22.46 9.64
N TYR A 60 9.64 -22.55 10.98
CA TYR A 60 8.97 -23.65 11.64
C TYR A 60 7.92 -23.14 12.61
N ILE A 61 6.68 -23.63 12.53
CA ILE A 61 5.59 -23.26 13.42
C ILE A 61 5.36 -24.39 14.43
N TYR A 62 5.44 -24.08 15.70
CA TYR A 62 5.19 -25.03 16.77
C TYR A 62 4.01 -24.60 17.62
N ASN A 63 2.99 -25.44 17.73
CA ASN A 63 1.88 -25.28 18.66
C ASN A 63 2.12 -26.05 19.94
N ALA A 64 1.81 -25.45 21.08
CA ALA A 64 1.78 -26.13 22.37
C ALA A 64 0.48 -26.94 22.50
N GLU A 65 0.58 -28.20 22.97
CA GLU A 65 -0.59 -29.06 23.18
C GLU A 65 -1.61 -28.43 24.12
N GLY A 66 -2.89 -28.58 23.77
CA GLY A 66 -4.01 -27.99 24.52
C GLY A 66 -4.31 -26.53 24.21
N GLY A 67 -3.81 -25.99 23.09
CA GLY A 67 -4.05 -24.61 22.70
C GLY A 67 -3.44 -23.57 23.65
N ARG A 68 -2.30 -23.88 24.24
CA ARG A 68 -1.64 -23.07 25.26
C ARG A 68 -0.62 -22.10 24.67
N GLY A 69 -0.62 -21.88 23.37
CA GLY A 69 0.27 -20.96 22.67
C GLY A 69 0.93 -21.57 21.44
N PHE A 70 1.63 -20.74 20.70
CA PHE A 70 2.44 -21.15 19.55
C PHE A 70 3.73 -20.33 19.48
N VAL A 71 4.67 -20.78 18.66
CA VAL A 71 5.89 -20.03 18.32
C VAL A 71 6.29 -20.32 16.88
N ILE A 72 6.71 -19.29 16.16
CA ILE A 72 7.27 -19.37 14.82
C ILE A 72 8.76 -19.09 14.93
N VAL A 73 9.55 -20.07 14.53
CA VAL A 73 11.02 -20.05 14.61
C VAL A 73 11.59 -19.87 13.21
N SER A 74 12.58 -19.00 13.07
CA SER A 74 13.30 -18.79 11.82
C SER A 74 14.00 -20.05 11.33
N GLY A 75 14.07 -20.23 10.03
CA GLY A 75 14.87 -21.27 9.36
C GLY A 75 16.30 -20.85 9.03
N ASP A 76 16.69 -19.62 9.43
CA ASP A 76 18.00 -19.03 9.17
C ASP A 76 18.56 -18.41 10.47
N ASP A 77 19.85 -18.65 10.79
CA ASP A 77 20.48 -18.16 12.02
C ASP A 77 21.03 -16.72 11.91
N ASP A 78 20.98 -16.13 10.74
CA ASP A 78 21.26 -14.69 10.55
C ASP A 78 20.01 -13.82 10.81
N ILE A 79 18.86 -14.45 11.08
CA ILE A 79 17.60 -13.77 11.40
C ILE A 79 17.25 -14.06 12.86
N ALA A 80 16.46 -13.20 13.48
CA ALA A 80 15.98 -13.42 14.84
C ALA A 80 15.39 -14.84 15.00
N ASP A 81 15.87 -15.62 15.97
CA ASP A 81 15.45 -17.01 16.22
C ASP A 81 13.92 -17.17 16.29
N ILE A 82 13.23 -16.18 16.86
CA ILE A 82 11.77 -16.14 17.03
C ILE A 82 11.19 -15.03 16.17
N LEU A 83 10.35 -15.43 15.22
CA LEU A 83 9.63 -14.50 14.37
C LEU A 83 8.33 -14.02 15.02
N ALA A 84 7.66 -14.90 15.74
CA ALA A 84 6.46 -14.58 16.50
C ALA A 84 6.06 -15.65 17.50
N TYR A 85 5.24 -15.28 18.48
CA TYR A 85 4.69 -16.23 19.45
C TYR A 85 3.38 -15.74 20.09
N SER A 86 2.64 -16.67 20.66
CA SER A 86 1.58 -16.39 21.62
C SER A 86 1.67 -17.36 22.79
N THR A 87 1.30 -16.92 23.97
CA THR A 87 1.20 -17.78 25.17
C THR A 87 -0.21 -18.33 25.38
N GLU A 88 -1.12 -18.06 24.47
CA GLU A 88 -2.52 -18.52 24.45
C GLU A 88 -2.92 -18.93 23.03
N GLY A 89 -3.91 -19.82 22.92
CA GLY A 89 -4.42 -20.30 21.64
C GLY A 89 -3.48 -21.28 20.93
N ALA A 90 -3.73 -21.51 19.65
CA ALA A 90 -2.89 -22.28 18.75
C ALA A 90 -2.92 -21.63 17.36
N PHE A 91 -1.81 -21.68 16.65
CA PHE A 91 -1.77 -21.27 15.25
C PHE A 91 -2.46 -22.35 14.40
N SER A 92 -3.30 -21.96 13.46
CA SER A 92 -3.97 -22.85 12.52
C SER A 92 -4.10 -22.18 11.14
N PHE A 93 -3.89 -22.97 10.10
CA PHE A 93 -4.22 -22.57 8.73
C PHE A 93 -5.70 -22.82 8.39
N ASP A 94 -6.41 -23.59 9.19
CA ASP A 94 -7.83 -23.89 8.99
C ASP A 94 -8.66 -22.63 9.22
N GLY A 95 -9.27 -22.11 8.14
CA GLY A 95 -9.95 -20.81 8.16
C GLY A 95 -9.00 -19.62 8.27
N ALA A 96 -7.71 -19.80 8.08
CA ALA A 96 -6.76 -18.71 7.98
C ALA A 96 -7.06 -17.88 6.73
N PRO A 97 -7.14 -16.55 6.83
CA PRO A 97 -7.28 -15.68 5.68
C PRO A 97 -6.07 -15.78 4.74
N ASP A 98 -6.31 -15.50 3.45
CA ASP A 98 -5.31 -15.63 2.37
C ASP A 98 -4.02 -14.84 2.61
N ASN A 99 -4.08 -13.81 3.42
CA ASN A 99 -2.92 -12.98 3.75
C ASN A 99 -1.97 -13.59 4.80
N ILE A 100 -2.42 -14.50 5.67
CA ILE A 100 -1.49 -15.36 6.43
C ILE A 100 -0.66 -16.19 5.44
N VAL A 101 -1.34 -16.74 4.45
CA VAL A 101 -0.71 -17.52 3.39
C VAL A 101 0.30 -16.64 2.65
N ALA A 102 -0.08 -15.42 2.28
CA ALA A 102 0.78 -14.46 1.59
C ALA A 102 1.98 -14.03 2.45
N TRP A 103 1.77 -13.72 3.75
CA TRP A 103 2.86 -13.38 4.66
C TRP A 103 3.82 -14.56 4.91
N MET A 104 3.27 -15.74 5.12
CA MET A 104 4.06 -16.96 5.28
C MET A 104 4.83 -17.28 3.99
N GLN A 105 4.24 -16.98 2.82
CA GLN A 105 4.93 -17.08 1.54
C GLN A 105 6.04 -16.04 1.42
N PHE A 106 5.77 -14.78 1.77
CA PHE A 106 6.77 -13.72 1.79
C PHE A 106 7.99 -14.09 2.63
N TYR A 107 7.77 -14.61 3.84
CA TYR A 107 8.88 -15.11 4.68
C TYR A 107 9.62 -16.28 4.02
N ALA A 108 8.90 -17.17 3.37
CA ALA A 108 9.53 -18.27 2.65
C ALA A 108 10.39 -17.73 1.49
N ASP A 109 9.91 -16.75 0.75
CA ASP A 109 10.61 -16.17 -0.40
C ASP A 109 11.82 -15.34 0.04
N VAL A 110 11.71 -14.55 1.10
CA VAL A 110 12.83 -13.80 1.70
C VAL A 110 13.94 -14.76 2.15
N MET A 111 13.59 -15.88 2.76
CA MET A 111 14.58 -16.86 3.23
C MET A 111 15.12 -17.79 2.14
N GLU A 112 14.38 -18.06 1.08
CA GLU A 112 14.84 -18.84 -0.08
C GLU A 112 15.62 -18.01 -1.10
N GLY A 113 15.31 -16.71 -1.23
CA GLY A 113 15.84 -15.82 -2.26
C GLY A 113 17.27 -15.36 -2.05
N GLY A 114 17.93 -15.69 -0.94
CA GLY A 114 19.33 -15.33 -0.67
C GLY A 114 19.58 -13.84 -0.50
N SER A 115 18.56 -13.01 -0.37
CA SER A 115 18.64 -11.56 -0.12
C SER A 115 18.41 -11.19 1.34
N ALA A 116 18.18 -12.16 2.22
CA ALA A 116 18.12 -11.98 3.67
C ALA A 116 19.51 -12.12 4.33
N LYS A 117 20.58 -11.77 3.62
CA LYS A 117 21.87 -11.57 4.27
C LYS A 117 21.81 -10.24 5.01
N GLY A 118 21.62 -10.33 6.30
CA GLY A 118 21.88 -9.24 7.21
C GLY A 118 20.67 -8.66 7.93
N HIS A 119 19.83 -9.49 8.52
CA HIS A 119 19.20 -9.07 9.77
C HIS A 119 20.08 -9.55 10.94
N SER A 120 21.34 -9.10 10.99
CA SER A 120 22.01 -8.98 12.26
C SER A 120 21.30 -7.86 13.01
N GLY A 121 20.07 -8.12 13.49
CA GLY A 121 19.57 -7.34 14.58
C GLY A 121 20.71 -7.30 15.57
N ALA A 122 21.09 -6.14 16.07
CA ALA A 122 21.91 -6.02 17.24
C ALA A 122 21.41 -7.08 18.18
N ALA A 123 22.29 -7.95 18.70
CA ALA A 123 21.95 -9.11 19.48
C ALA A 123 20.89 -8.76 20.53
N TYR A 124 19.63 -8.78 20.13
CA TYR A 124 18.54 -8.96 21.05
C TYR A 124 18.82 -10.34 21.63
N ALA A 125 19.18 -10.34 22.90
CA ALA A 125 19.64 -11.53 23.59
C ALA A 125 18.79 -12.72 23.15
N ASN A 126 19.39 -13.73 22.54
CA ASN A 126 18.74 -14.97 22.08
C ASN A 126 18.14 -15.79 23.24
N GLU A 127 17.89 -15.13 24.35
CA GLU A 127 17.26 -15.67 25.54
C GLU A 127 15.75 -15.40 25.48
N PRO A 128 14.94 -16.41 25.78
CA PRO A 128 13.49 -16.23 25.87
C PRO A 128 13.15 -15.16 26.90
N GLY A 129 12.52 -14.06 26.47
CA GLY A 129 11.98 -13.08 27.40
C GLY A 129 10.84 -13.68 28.22
N THR A 130 10.67 -13.24 29.43
CA THR A 130 9.48 -13.53 30.23
C THR A 130 8.56 -12.32 30.18
N PRO A 131 7.22 -12.50 30.18
CA PRO A 131 6.32 -11.37 30.29
C PRO A 131 6.67 -10.52 31.52
N VAL A 132 7.05 -9.27 31.31
CA VAL A 132 7.28 -8.28 32.38
C VAL A 132 5.95 -7.67 32.79
N VAL A 133 5.13 -7.32 31.79
CA VAL A 133 3.73 -6.96 31.98
C VAL A 133 2.89 -7.88 31.11
N SER A 134 2.07 -8.71 31.74
CA SER A 134 1.10 -9.54 31.05
C SER A 134 0.04 -8.69 30.39
N PRO A 135 -0.63 -9.17 29.31
CA PRO A 135 -1.65 -8.41 28.61
C PRO A 135 -2.73 -7.84 29.54
N LEU A 136 -2.79 -6.52 29.66
CA LEU A 136 -3.69 -5.82 30.60
C LEU A 136 -5.16 -6.00 30.23
N LEU A 137 -5.48 -6.05 28.93
CA LEU A 137 -6.83 -6.27 28.44
C LEU A 137 -7.34 -7.68 28.75
N GLY A 138 -6.44 -8.63 29.03
CA GLY A 138 -6.76 -10.00 29.37
C GLY A 138 -7.57 -10.68 28.27
N LYS A 139 -8.87 -10.90 28.50
CA LYS A 139 -9.77 -11.55 27.54
C LYS A 139 -10.68 -10.60 26.77
N ILE A 140 -10.43 -9.30 26.84
CA ILE A 140 -11.19 -8.33 26.04
C ILE A 140 -10.73 -8.48 24.59
N GLU A 141 -11.61 -9.08 23.76
CA GLU A 141 -11.33 -9.42 22.37
C GLU A 141 -12.53 -8.98 21.52
N TRP A 142 -12.58 -7.70 21.23
CA TRP A 142 -13.66 -7.10 20.46
C TRP A 142 -13.31 -6.99 18.97
N GLY A 143 -14.31 -6.78 18.14
CA GLY A 143 -14.17 -6.63 16.70
C GLY A 143 -14.96 -5.45 16.16
N GLN A 144 -15.02 -5.34 14.82
CA GLN A 144 -15.60 -4.18 14.14
C GLN A 144 -16.95 -4.45 13.46
N ASP A 145 -17.36 -5.71 13.31
CA ASP A 145 -18.63 -6.11 12.71
C ASP A 145 -19.67 -6.49 13.78
N ALA A 146 -20.70 -7.23 13.39
CA ALA A 146 -21.76 -7.61 14.32
C ALA A 146 -21.22 -8.42 15.53
N PRO A 147 -21.72 -8.14 16.75
CA PRO A 147 -22.78 -7.18 17.07
C PRO A 147 -22.33 -5.74 17.36
N PHE A 148 -21.00 -5.47 17.34
CA PHE A 148 -20.43 -4.18 17.73
C PHE A 148 -20.90 -3.03 16.82
N ASN A 149 -21.12 -3.28 15.52
CA ASN A 149 -21.58 -2.28 14.56
C ASN A 149 -23.11 -2.10 14.49
N GLY A 150 -23.87 -2.74 15.37
CA GLY A 150 -25.34 -2.77 15.30
C GLY A 150 -26.04 -1.40 15.35
N LYS A 151 -25.34 -0.32 15.74
CA LYS A 151 -25.81 1.07 15.72
C LYS A 151 -25.00 1.99 14.78
N CYS A 152 -24.06 1.45 14.04
CA CYS A 152 -23.41 2.19 12.97
C CYS A 152 -24.38 2.48 11.82
N PRO A 153 -24.14 3.49 10.98
CA PRO A 153 -24.93 3.73 9.77
C PRO A 153 -25.09 2.48 8.90
N THR A 154 -26.09 2.48 8.04
CA THR A 154 -26.38 1.34 7.17
C THR A 154 -26.21 1.69 5.70
N TYR A 155 -25.93 0.68 4.88
CA TYR A 155 -25.89 0.76 3.44
C TYR A 155 -26.48 -0.51 2.82
N THR A 156 -26.86 -0.43 1.55
CA THR A 156 -27.31 -1.61 0.82
C THR A 156 -26.09 -2.23 0.14
N ASN A 157 -25.74 -3.45 0.55
CA ASN A 157 -24.60 -4.16 -0.05
C ASN A 157 -24.90 -4.64 -1.48
N ALA A 158 -23.94 -5.27 -2.13
CA ALA A 158 -24.06 -5.76 -3.51
C ALA A 158 -25.19 -6.79 -3.69
N ASP A 159 -25.52 -7.53 -2.64
CA ASP A 159 -26.61 -8.52 -2.65
C ASP A 159 -28.00 -7.87 -2.46
N GLY A 160 -28.04 -6.54 -2.37
CA GLY A 160 -29.27 -5.79 -2.09
C GLY A 160 -29.73 -5.88 -0.63
N LYS A 161 -28.90 -6.38 0.27
CA LYS A 161 -29.19 -6.51 1.70
C LYS A 161 -28.75 -5.26 2.46
N LEU A 162 -29.63 -4.72 3.29
CA LEU A 162 -29.29 -3.67 4.24
C LEU A 162 -28.32 -4.23 5.28
N THR A 163 -27.16 -3.61 5.42
CA THR A 163 -26.12 -3.99 6.40
C THR A 163 -25.51 -2.75 7.05
N HIS A 164 -24.87 -2.92 8.21
CA HIS A 164 -24.19 -1.83 8.89
C HIS A 164 -22.76 -1.68 8.36
N TYR A 165 -22.28 -0.44 8.30
CA TYR A 165 -20.86 -0.17 8.16
C TYR A 165 -20.08 -0.73 9.36
N TYR A 166 -18.79 -0.96 9.20
CA TYR A 166 -17.92 -1.38 10.29
C TYR A 166 -17.73 -0.26 11.33
N VAL A 167 -17.45 -0.64 12.58
CA VAL A 167 -17.19 0.29 13.69
C VAL A 167 -16.02 1.22 13.38
N GLY A 168 -14.98 0.70 12.74
CA GLY A 168 -13.68 1.36 12.54
C GLY A 168 -12.68 1.05 13.65
N CYS A 169 -11.42 0.85 13.25
CA CYS A 169 -10.36 0.39 14.15
C CYS A 169 -10.08 1.37 15.28
N VAL A 170 -10.11 2.68 15.00
CA VAL A 170 -9.90 3.74 16.02
C VAL A 170 -10.94 3.63 17.14
N ALA A 171 -12.22 3.55 16.78
CA ALA A 171 -13.28 3.41 17.76
C ALA A 171 -13.23 2.06 18.49
N THR A 172 -12.81 0.98 17.82
CA THR A 172 -12.65 -0.35 18.44
C THR A 172 -11.52 -0.36 19.47
N ALA A 173 -10.36 0.23 19.15
CA ALA A 173 -9.25 0.36 20.10
C ALA A 173 -9.65 1.18 21.34
N MET A 174 -10.32 2.33 21.12
CA MET A 174 -10.89 3.13 22.20
C MET A 174 -11.86 2.31 23.06
N ALA A 175 -12.78 1.57 22.40
CA ALA A 175 -13.80 0.79 23.10
C ALA A 175 -13.19 -0.29 24.00
N GLN A 176 -12.15 -0.98 23.56
CA GLN A 176 -11.44 -1.99 24.35
C GLN A 176 -10.76 -1.39 25.58
N ILE A 177 -10.10 -0.22 25.43
CA ILE A 177 -9.49 0.51 26.55
C ILE A 177 -10.57 1.00 27.55
N MET A 178 -11.68 1.54 27.03
CA MET A 178 -12.78 2.00 27.90
C MET A 178 -13.45 0.82 28.60
N ARG A 179 -13.58 -0.32 27.94
CA ARG A 179 -14.08 -1.56 28.55
C ARG A 179 -13.14 -2.08 29.67
N PHE A 180 -11.85 -1.94 29.51
CA PHE A 180 -10.88 -2.25 30.55
C PHE A 180 -11.08 -1.38 31.79
N HIS A 181 -11.27 -0.07 31.61
CA HIS A 181 -11.51 0.86 32.71
C HIS A 181 -12.95 0.78 33.26
N LYS A 182 -13.92 0.26 32.48
CA LYS A 182 -15.37 0.34 32.75
C LYS A 182 -15.81 1.77 33.08
N TYR A 183 -15.38 2.73 32.28
CA TYR A 183 -15.55 4.16 32.50
C TYR A 183 -15.75 4.89 31.14
N PRO A 184 -16.56 5.97 31.12
CA PRO A 184 -17.39 6.49 32.20
C PRO A 184 -18.75 5.74 32.33
N GLU A 185 -19.51 5.99 33.39
CA GLU A 185 -20.92 5.55 33.48
C GLU A 185 -21.80 6.39 32.54
N HIS A 186 -21.55 7.70 32.48
CA HIS A 186 -22.20 8.66 31.57
C HIS A 186 -21.17 9.49 30.87
N GLY A 187 -21.42 9.77 29.58
CA GLY A 187 -20.61 10.73 28.84
C GLY A 187 -21.00 12.18 29.13
N THR A 188 -20.52 13.11 28.33
CA THR A 188 -20.78 14.54 28.47
C THR A 188 -21.12 15.17 27.12
N GLY A 189 -22.22 15.94 27.09
CA GLY A 189 -22.62 16.74 25.95
C GLY A 189 -23.07 15.91 24.75
N THR A 190 -23.22 16.61 23.63
CA THR A 190 -23.71 16.06 22.35
C THR A 190 -22.74 16.47 21.25
N TYR A 191 -22.55 15.61 20.24
CA TYR A 191 -21.78 15.94 19.05
C TYR A 191 -22.52 15.57 17.79
N THR A 192 -22.47 16.47 16.81
CA THR A 192 -23.04 16.26 15.47
C THR A 192 -22.02 16.68 14.43
N TYR A 193 -21.85 15.85 13.38
CA TYR A 193 -21.03 16.21 12.24
C TYR A 193 -21.66 15.71 10.95
N GLN A 194 -21.26 16.31 9.84
CA GLN A 194 -21.63 15.88 8.50
C GLN A 194 -20.63 14.85 8.01
N SER A 195 -21.03 13.58 7.99
CA SER A 195 -20.20 12.50 7.47
C SER A 195 -20.45 12.28 5.97
N ASN A 196 -19.66 11.38 5.36
CA ASN A 196 -19.89 10.92 3.98
C ASN A 196 -21.20 10.13 3.80
N VAL A 197 -21.83 9.69 4.87
CA VAL A 197 -23.11 8.91 4.87
C VAL A 197 -24.28 9.71 5.43
N GLY A 198 -24.11 11.00 5.66
CA GLY A 198 -25.13 11.92 6.18
C GLY A 198 -24.76 12.51 7.52
N SER A 199 -25.70 13.26 8.12
CA SER A 199 -25.50 13.87 9.44
C SER A 199 -25.61 12.80 10.53
N LEU A 200 -24.58 12.72 11.36
CA LEU A 200 -24.51 11.77 12.49
C LEU A 200 -24.46 12.53 13.82
N THR A 201 -25.21 12.03 14.79
CA THR A 201 -25.32 12.66 16.11
C THR A 201 -25.25 11.61 17.21
N ALA A 202 -24.53 11.93 18.29
CA ALA A 202 -24.55 11.17 19.54
C ALA A 202 -24.75 12.10 20.72
N ASP A 203 -25.67 11.74 21.62
CA ASP A 203 -25.86 12.41 22.91
C ASP A 203 -25.20 11.58 24.00
N PHE A 204 -23.95 11.91 24.28
CA PHE A 204 -23.15 11.20 25.27
C PHE A 204 -23.67 11.45 26.68
N GLY A 205 -24.16 12.68 26.95
CA GLY A 205 -24.64 13.07 28.26
C GLY A 205 -25.92 12.37 28.67
N ALA A 206 -26.83 12.09 27.73
CA ALA A 206 -28.07 11.37 27.99
C ALA A 206 -27.88 9.83 28.00
N THR A 207 -26.69 9.33 27.72
CA THR A 207 -26.43 7.89 27.58
C THR A 207 -25.76 7.31 28.81
N THR A 208 -26.31 6.22 29.33
CA THR A 208 -25.66 5.35 30.33
C THR A 208 -24.94 4.21 29.60
N TYR A 209 -23.66 4.05 29.83
CA TYR A 209 -22.87 2.94 29.30
C TYR A 209 -22.97 1.73 30.22
N ASP A 210 -23.70 0.74 29.79
CA ASP A 210 -23.99 -0.46 30.59
C ASP A 210 -22.82 -1.46 30.58
N TRP A 211 -21.80 -1.18 31.36
CA TRP A 211 -20.59 -2.00 31.48
C TRP A 211 -20.86 -3.43 31.97
N ALA A 212 -21.97 -3.66 32.66
CA ALA A 212 -22.37 -4.99 33.13
C ALA A 212 -22.78 -5.90 31.95
N ASN A 213 -23.36 -5.32 30.93
CA ASN A 213 -23.75 -5.98 29.67
C ASN A 213 -22.71 -5.89 28.54
N MET A 214 -21.49 -5.49 28.85
CA MET A 214 -20.36 -5.49 27.90
C MET A 214 -19.38 -6.62 28.27
N PRO A 215 -19.60 -7.86 27.80
CA PRO A 215 -18.69 -8.99 28.11
C PRO A 215 -17.29 -8.78 27.48
N GLU A 216 -16.31 -9.54 27.93
CA GLU A 216 -14.94 -9.52 27.39
C GLU A 216 -14.87 -10.07 25.97
N ARG A 217 -15.72 -11.04 25.64
CA ARG A 217 -15.88 -11.67 24.32
C ARG A 217 -17.34 -11.71 23.92
N LEU A 218 -17.60 -11.45 22.65
CA LEU A 218 -18.96 -11.47 22.11
C LEU A 218 -18.92 -11.95 20.65
N GLY A 219 -19.60 -13.05 20.39
CA GLY A 219 -19.67 -13.65 19.04
C GLY A 219 -20.73 -12.98 18.17
N LYS A 220 -20.60 -13.13 16.86
CA LYS A 220 -21.51 -12.56 15.85
C LYS A 220 -22.97 -13.01 16.03
N ASP A 221 -23.19 -14.24 16.48
CA ASP A 221 -24.51 -14.85 16.65
C ASP A 221 -25.02 -14.75 18.09
N ASN A 222 -24.51 -13.79 18.88
CA ASN A 222 -24.94 -13.63 20.26
C ASN A 222 -26.45 -13.27 20.31
N ALA A 223 -27.23 -14.11 20.99
CA ALA A 223 -28.67 -13.93 21.12
C ALA A 223 -29.06 -12.92 22.22
N ASN A 224 -28.14 -12.48 23.07
CA ASN A 224 -28.42 -11.54 24.15
C ASN A 224 -28.49 -10.10 23.62
N THR A 225 -29.71 -9.61 23.39
CA THR A 225 -29.95 -8.28 22.83
C THR A 225 -29.42 -7.14 23.71
N ALA A 226 -29.46 -7.28 25.05
CA ALA A 226 -28.94 -6.26 25.95
C ALA A 226 -27.42 -6.11 25.83
N GLN A 227 -26.69 -7.22 25.67
CA GLN A 227 -25.23 -7.18 25.41
C GLN A 227 -24.92 -6.57 24.04
N ASN A 228 -25.68 -6.98 23.01
CA ASN A 228 -25.51 -6.42 21.66
C ASN A 228 -25.79 -4.91 21.64
N ASP A 229 -26.83 -4.45 22.31
CA ASP A 229 -27.19 -3.04 22.38
C ASP A 229 -26.11 -2.23 23.14
N ALA A 230 -25.59 -2.75 24.25
CA ALA A 230 -24.59 -2.10 25.05
C ALA A 230 -23.29 -1.86 24.27
N VAL A 231 -22.73 -2.91 23.62
CA VAL A 231 -21.50 -2.78 22.86
C VAL A 231 -21.70 -1.94 21.60
N ALA A 232 -22.83 -2.06 20.91
CA ALA A 232 -23.13 -1.28 19.73
C ALA A 232 -23.32 0.23 20.04
N THR A 233 -23.91 0.55 21.20
CA THR A 233 -24.06 1.94 21.66
C THR A 233 -22.69 2.58 21.89
N LEU A 234 -21.82 1.93 22.64
CA LEU A 234 -20.48 2.44 22.90
C LEU A 234 -19.71 2.61 21.58
N SER A 235 -19.69 1.57 20.74
CA SER A 235 -18.92 1.57 19.48
C SER A 235 -19.39 2.66 18.52
N SER A 236 -20.70 2.84 18.36
CA SER A 236 -21.26 3.91 17.50
C SER A 236 -20.94 5.30 18.04
N HIS A 237 -21.05 5.50 19.35
CA HIS A 237 -20.72 6.78 19.99
C HIS A 237 -19.25 7.12 19.84
N LEU A 238 -18.36 6.15 19.99
CA LEU A 238 -16.93 6.37 19.81
C LEU A 238 -16.61 6.75 18.36
N GLY A 239 -17.21 6.05 17.38
CA GLY A 239 -17.07 6.42 15.98
C GLY A 239 -17.51 7.87 15.71
N ILE A 240 -18.67 8.27 16.24
CA ILE A 240 -19.15 9.65 16.10
C ILE A 240 -18.20 10.64 16.77
N SER A 241 -17.71 10.33 17.97
CA SER A 241 -16.83 11.23 18.74
C SER A 241 -15.51 11.58 18.05
N VAL A 242 -15.00 10.69 17.18
CA VAL A 242 -13.76 10.87 16.43
C VAL A 242 -13.97 11.25 14.95
N HIS A 243 -15.18 11.66 14.57
CA HIS A 243 -15.49 12.09 13.21
C HIS A 243 -15.28 10.97 12.15
N MET A 244 -15.75 9.75 12.46
CA MET A 244 -15.55 8.58 11.63
C MET A 244 -16.07 8.75 10.20
N THR A 245 -15.28 8.39 9.22
CA THR A 245 -15.67 8.21 7.83
C THR A 245 -16.07 6.75 7.63
N TYR A 246 -17.30 6.51 7.17
CA TYR A 246 -17.86 5.17 7.03
C TYR A 246 -17.82 4.70 5.58
N GLU A 247 -17.11 3.60 5.31
CA GLU A 247 -17.05 2.98 3.99
C GLU A 247 -17.34 1.46 4.08
N PRO A 248 -17.88 0.87 2.99
CA PRO A 248 -18.24 -0.56 3.00
C PRO A 248 -17.08 -1.50 3.33
N ALA A 249 -15.87 -1.12 3.00
CA ALA A 249 -14.66 -1.91 3.17
C ALA A 249 -14.01 -1.76 4.54
N GLY A 250 -14.17 -0.61 5.15
CA GLY A 250 -13.59 -0.29 6.43
C GLY A 250 -13.87 1.16 6.79
N SER A 251 -14.09 1.44 8.06
CA SER A 251 -14.33 2.80 8.54
C SER A 251 -13.08 3.34 9.20
N GLY A 252 -12.75 4.60 8.97
CA GLY A 252 -11.51 5.23 9.43
C GLY A 252 -11.72 6.59 10.07
N ALA A 253 -10.84 6.92 11.01
CA ALA A 253 -10.74 8.24 11.64
C ALA A 253 -9.28 8.56 11.94
N PHE A 254 -8.96 9.84 12.08
CA PHE A 254 -7.62 10.26 12.49
C PHE A 254 -7.37 9.98 13.96
N SER A 255 -6.25 9.35 14.31
CA SER A 255 -5.88 9.01 15.70
C SER A 255 -5.73 10.22 16.59
N GLN A 256 -5.34 11.36 16.03
CA GLN A 256 -5.26 12.65 16.72
C GLN A 256 -6.59 13.06 17.37
N MET A 257 -7.73 12.62 16.81
CA MET A 257 -9.05 12.94 17.35
C MET A 257 -9.34 12.27 18.70
N VAL A 258 -8.64 11.17 19.01
CA VAL A 258 -8.94 10.33 20.19
C VAL A 258 -8.74 11.07 21.49
N THR A 259 -7.64 11.81 21.65
CA THR A 259 -7.34 12.56 22.89
C THR A 259 -8.44 13.57 23.22
N GLY A 260 -8.80 14.40 22.24
CA GLY A 260 -9.87 15.39 22.39
C GLY A 260 -11.23 14.75 22.66
N ALA A 261 -11.58 13.66 21.96
CA ALA A 261 -12.83 12.94 22.16
C ALA A 261 -12.94 12.33 23.57
N MET A 262 -11.89 11.66 24.03
CA MET A 262 -11.87 11.02 25.36
C MET A 262 -11.96 12.05 26.50
N VAL A 263 -11.28 13.17 26.36
CA VAL A 263 -11.35 14.25 27.36
C VAL A 263 -12.73 14.90 27.36
N LYS A 264 -13.20 15.33 26.19
CA LYS A 264 -14.38 16.19 26.06
C LYS A 264 -15.68 15.45 26.33
N TYR A 265 -15.79 14.21 25.81
CA TYR A 265 -17.06 13.50 25.86
C TYR A 265 -17.09 12.36 26.89
N PHE A 266 -15.94 11.83 27.27
CA PHE A 266 -15.88 10.64 28.14
C PHE A 266 -15.15 10.87 29.47
N GLY A 267 -14.75 12.11 29.77
CA GLY A 267 -14.21 12.46 31.07
C GLY A 267 -12.86 11.83 31.42
N TYR A 268 -12.06 11.50 30.42
CA TYR A 268 -10.71 10.99 30.61
C TYR A 268 -9.73 12.14 30.96
N ASP A 269 -8.58 11.76 31.48
CA ASP A 269 -7.56 12.68 31.98
C ASP A 269 -6.99 13.53 30.83
N LYS A 270 -7.05 14.84 30.96
CA LYS A 270 -6.42 15.77 30.00
C LYS A 270 -4.90 15.74 30.01
N GLY A 271 -4.29 14.97 30.91
CA GLY A 271 -2.86 14.63 30.88
C GLY A 271 -2.44 13.64 29.81
N MET A 272 -3.40 13.09 29.04
CA MET A 272 -3.08 12.30 27.86
C MET A 272 -2.25 13.09 26.86
N SER A 273 -1.35 12.42 26.15
CA SER A 273 -0.51 13.02 25.10
C SER A 273 -0.42 12.11 23.90
N TYR A 274 -0.64 12.67 22.73
CA TYR A 274 -0.44 12.02 21.44
C TYR A 274 1.04 12.13 21.05
N LYS A 275 1.63 11.04 20.57
CA LYS A 275 3.04 10.94 20.21
C LYS A 275 3.20 10.31 18.84
N VAL A 276 4.09 10.86 18.03
CA VAL A 276 4.45 10.36 16.70
C VAL A 276 5.87 9.83 16.75
N ARG A 277 6.08 8.61 16.33
CA ARG A 277 7.36 7.91 16.44
C ARG A 277 8.51 8.61 15.74
N ASP A 278 8.24 9.30 14.64
CA ASP A 278 9.25 10.00 13.85
C ASP A 278 10.08 11.01 14.65
N TYR A 279 9.56 11.45 15.80
CA TYR A 279 10.20 12.43 16.68
C TYR A 279 10.92 11.82 17.88
N TYR A 280 10.96 10.49 17.99
CA TYR A 280 11.51 9.78 19.14
C TYR A 280 12.42 8.64 18.69
N SER A 281 13.56 8.49 19.37
CA SER A 281 14.39 7.30 19.19
C SER A 281 13.65 6.03 19.67
N THR A 282 14.06 4.86 19.17
CA THR A 282 13.46 3.58 19.62
C THR A 282 13.57 3.37 21.13
N PRO A 283 14.69 3.69 21.81
CA PRO A 283 14.75 3.63 23.28
C PRO A 283 13.74 4.52 23.98
N GLU A 284 13.56 5.79 23.53
CA GLU A 284 12.57 6.72 24.09
C GLU A 284 11.15 6.19 23.87
N TRP A 285 10.86 5.66 22.66
CA TRP A 285 9.57 5.09 22.32
C TRP A 285 9.20 3.91 23.19
N MET A 286 10.14 2.98 23.35
CA MET A 286 9.97 1.83 24.24
C MET A 286 9.86 2.24 25.72
N GLN A 287 10.58 3.26 26.14
CA GLN A 287 10.48 3.80 27.51
C GLN A 287 9.07 4.36 27.79
N MET A 288 8.47 5.08 26.84
CA MET A 288 7.10 5.57 26.96
C MET A 288 6.11 4.42 27.08
N ILE A 289 6.17 3.45 26.16
CA ILE A 289 5.28 2.27 26.19
C ILE A 289 5.41 1.52 27.51
N LYS A 290 6.62 1.17 27.89
CA LYS A 290 6.89 0.44 29.15
C LYS A 290 6.44 1.24 30.38
N GLY A 291 6.61 2.57 30.37
CA GLY A 291 6.15 3.44 31.44
C GLY A 291 4.64 3.37 31.66
N GLU A 292 3.87 3.35 30.57
CA GLU A 292 2.41 3.21 30.59
C GLU A 292 2.00 1.82 31.09
N LEU A 293 2.57 0.77 30.50
CA LEU A 293 2.22 -0.60 30.83
C LEU A 293 2.58 -0.97 32.28
N ASN A 294 3.73 -0.51 32.77
CA ASN A 294 4.12 -0.66 34.18
C ASN A 294 3.18 0.08 35.14
N ALA A 295 2.55 1.16 34.69
CA ALA A 295 1.54 1.87 35.44
C ALA A 295 0.12 1.30 35.30
N GLY A 296 -0.01 0.14 34.62
CA GLY A 296 -1.30 -0.54 34.39
C GLY A 296 -2.20 0.18 33.41
N ARG A 297 -1.64 0.93 32.46
CA ARG A 297 -2.38 1.65 31.43
C ARG A 297 -2.12 1.08 30.04
N PRO A 298 -3.16 0.52 29.39
CA PRO A 298 -3.08 0.13 27.98
C PRO A 298 -2.81 1.36 27.09
N VAL A 299 -2.01 1.17 26.05
CA VAL A 299 -1.62 2.22 25.12
C VAL A 299 -2.45 2.10 23.85
N PHE A 300 -3.15 3.16 23.46
CA PHE A 300 -3.70 3.25 22.11
C PHE A 300 -2.54 3.37 21.14
N TYR A 301 -2.54 2.55 20.11
CA TYR A 301 -1.50 2.50 19.12
C TYR A 301 -2.11 2.53 17.70
N SER A 302 -1.49 3.24 16.78
CA SER A 302 -1.83 3.20 15.37
C SER A 302 -0.59 3.22 14.51
N ALA A 303 -0.71 2.68 13.31
CA ALA A 303 0.37 2.69 12.32
C ALA A 303 -0.18 2.46 10.91
N SER A 304 0.61 2.84 9.92
CA SER A 304 0.36 2.58 8.51
C SER A 304 1.13 1.36 8.03
N ASN A 305 0.61 0.69 7.02
CA ASN A 305 1.33 -0.37 6.32
C ASN A 305 2.48 0.20 5.46
N GLU A 306 3.35 -0.67 4.97
CA GLU A 306 4.59 -0.27 4.29
C GLU A 306 4.35 0.47 2.97
N ASP A 307 3.22 0.27 2.31
CA ASP A 307 2.83 0.99 1.09
C ASP A 307 2.16 2.35 1.36
N GLY A 308 1.88 2.67 2.64
CA GLY A 308 1.19 3.89 3.06
C GLY A 308 -0.28 3.97 2.62
N MET A 309 -0.84 2.90 2.03
CA MET A 309 -2.20 2.86 1.48
C MET A 309 -3.25 2.48 2.51
N GLY A 310 -2.85 2.03 3.69
CA GLY A 310 -3.75 1.64 4.77
C GLY A 310 -3.15 1.86 6.15
N GLY A 311 -4.00 2.17 7.11
CA GLY A 311 -3.64 2.31 8.51
C GLY A 311 -4.52 1.45 9.40
N HIS A 312 -4.04 1.11 10.59
CA HIS A 312 -4.79 0.39 11.58
C HIS A 312 -4.51 0.92 12.98
N ALA A 313 -5.56 1.02 13.80
CA ALA A 313 -5.46 1.35 15.21
C ALA A 313 -5.76 0.10 16.05
N PHE A 314 -4.97 -0.12 17.08
CA PHE A 314 -5.00 -1.29 17.94
C PHE A 314 -4.55 -0.92 19.37
N VAL A 315 -4.46 -1.89 20.25
CA VAL A 315 -4.05 -1.65 21.64
C VAL A 315 -2.76 -2.39 21.94
N CYS A 316 -1.76 -1.68 22.45
CA CYS A 316 -0.58 -2.28 23.05
C CYS A 316 -0.83 -2.39 24.56
N ASP A 317 -0.81 -3.61 25.10
CA ASP A 317 -1.28 -3.87 26.45
C ASP A 317 -0.38 -4.77 27.32
N GLY A 318 0.82 -5.09 26.81
CA GLY A 318 1.81 -5.87 27.56
C GLY A 318 3.19 -5.82 26.90
N TYR A 319 4.22 -6.30 27.60
CA TYR A 319 5.55 -6.49 27.02
C TYR A 319 6.36 -7.55 27.77
N ASP A 320 7.36 -8.10 27.09
CA ASP A 320 8.27 -9.07 27.68
C ASP A 320 9.68 -8.51 27.94
N SER A 321 10.57 -9.32 28.52
CA SER A 321 11.94 -8.93 28.87
C SER A 321 12.86 -8.73 27.66
N ASN A 322 12.43 -9.08 26.46
CA ASN A 322 13.14 -8.90 25.20
C ASN A 322 12.55 -7.76 24.35
N ASP A 323 11.74 -6.88 24.96
CA ASP A 323 11.15 -5.73 24.32
C ASP A 323 10.11 -6.05 23.24
N PHE A 324 9.57 -7.27 23.20
CA PHE A 324 8.39 -7.60 22.44
C PHE A 324 7.17 -6.99 23.15
N VAL A 325 6.36 -6.26 22.42
CA VAL A 325 5.13 -5.67 22.91
C VAL A 325 3.93 -6.52 22.54
N HIS A 326 3.02 -6.74 23.49
CA HIS A 326 1.78 -7.46 23.21
C HIS A 326 0.77 -6.54 22.56
N ILE A 327 0.19 -6.98 21.44
CA ILE A 327 -0.76 -6.25 20.62
C ILE A 327 -2.11 -6.98 20.61
N ASN A 328 -3.17 -6.23 20.90
CA ASN A 328 -4.55 -6.63 20.67
C ASN A 328 -5.07 -5.85 19.44
N TRP A 329 -5.23 -6.56 18.33
CA TRP A 329 -5.55 -5.97 17.03
C TRP A 329 -7.00 -5.50 16.89
N GLY A 330 -7.90 -5.84 17.81
CA GLY A 330 -9.33 -5.54 17.68
C GLY A 330 -10.05 -6.42 16.65
N TRP A 331 -9.59 -7.65 16.47
CA TRP A 331 -10.10 -8.62 15.50
C TRP A 331 -10.58 -9.92 16.19
N TYR A 332 -11.34 -9.78 17.27
CA TYR A 332 -11.83 -10.93 18.06
C TYR A 332 -10.74 -11.82 18.64
N GLY A 333 -9.59 -11.23 18.97
CA GLY A 333 -8.42 -11.97 19.50
C GLY A 333 -7.57 -12.62 18.40
N LYS A 334 -7.96 -12.54 17.15
CA LYS A 334 -7.16 -13.06 16.05
C LYS A 334 -5.85 -12.27 15.95
N SER A 335 -4.75 -12.99 15.76
CA SER A 335 -3.39 -12.48 15.66
C SER A 335 -2.89 -11.71 16.89
N ASN A 336 -3.64 -11.67 17.99
CA ASN A 336 -3.11 -11.11 19.23
C ASN A 336 -1.84 -11.85 19.63
N GLY A 337 -0.80 -11.11 20.03
CA GLY A 337 0.48 -11.70 20.36
C GLY A 337 1.56 -10.66 20.61
N TYR A 338 2.80 -11.11 20.66
CA TYR A 338 3.97 -10.29 20.94
C TYR A 338 4.75 -10.00 19.67
N PHE A 339 5.05 -8.73 19.44
CA PHE A 339 5.70 -8.19 18.24
C PHE A 339 6.84 -7.25 18.61
N MET A 340 7.88 -7.20 17.80
CA MET A 340 8.83 -6.09 17.86
C MET A 340 8.21 -4.83 17.31
N VAL A 341 8.48 -3.65 17.89
CA VAL A 341 7.92 -2.38 17.44
C VAL A 341 8.33 -2.00 16.00
N ASN A 342 9.40 -2.60 15.48
CA ASN A 342 9.86 -2.41 14.10
C ASN A 342 9.40 -3.53 13.14
N ALA A 343 8.62 -4.49 13.64
CA ALA A 343 8.11 -5.63 12.88
C ALA A 343 6.70 -6.01 13.35
N MET A 344 5.79 -5.03 13.35
CA MET A 344 4.39 -5.23 13.70
C MET A 344 3.61 -5.81 12.52
N ASN A 345 3.84 -7.07 12.23
CA ASN A 345 3.25 -7.79 11.11
C ASN A 345 2.21 -8.79 11.64
N PRO A 346 0.91 -8.42 11.70
CA PRO A 346 -0.13 -9.34 12.14
C PRO A 346 -0.29 -10.49 11.15
N TYR A 347 -0.52 -11.68 11.67
CA TYR A 347 -0.63 -12.91 10.89
C TYR A 347 -1.94 -13.06 10.15
N ASP A 348 -2.97 -12.36 10.59
CA ASP A 348 -4.32 -12.41 10.05
C ASP A 348 -4.86 -10.99 10.01
N LEU A 349 -5.12 -10.48 8.81
CA LEU A 349 -5.67 -9.14 8.67
C LEU A 349 -7.17 -9.18 8.94
N GLY A 350 -7.62 -8.29 9.79
CA GLY A 350 -9.03 -8.08 10.04
C GLY A 350 -9.65 -7.07 9.10
N ILE A 351 -10.87 -6.69 9.43
CA ILE A 351 -11.64 -5.70 8.67
C ILE A 351 -10.89 -4.37 8.60
N GLY A 352 -10.77 -3.83 7.40
CA GLY A 352 -10.12 -2.54 7.14
C GLY A 352 -8.60 -2.60 7.03
N ALA A 353 -7.99 -3.80 7.08
CA ALA A 353 -6.56 -3.98 6.92
C ALA A 353 -6.19 -4.26 5.45
N ASN A 354 -5.10 -3.63 5.00
CA ASN A 354 -4.44 -3.96 3.73
C ASN A 354 -3.15 -4.73 4.01
N GLY A 355 -2.61 -5.43 3.02
CA GLY A 355 -1.39 -6.24 3.16
C GLY A 355 -0.17 -5.43 3.63
N GLY A 356 0.81 -6.09 4.21
CA GLY A 356 2.02 -5.50 4.78
C GLY A 356 1.94 -5.27 6.29
N GLY A 357 3.09 -5.06 6.95
CA GLY A 357 3.16 -4.78 8.39
C GLY A 357 2.83 -3.34 8.73
N TYR A 358 2.41 -3.10 9.96
CA TYR A 358 2.10 -1.76 10.49
C TYR A 358 3.36 -1.10 11.09
N ASN A 359 4.33 -0.83 10.23
CA ASN A 359 5.65 -0.36 10.63
C ASN A 359 5.91 1.12 10.37
N LEU A 360 5.07 1.78 9.55
CA LEU A 360 5.23 3.19 9.18
C LEU A 360 4.28 4.08 9.95
N GLY A 361 4.66 5.35 10.12
CA GLY A 361 3.81 6.37 10.72
C GLY A 361 3.22 5.93 12.07
N GLN A 362 4.02 5.28 12.91
CA GLN A 362 3.56 4.79 14.20
C GLN A 362 3.22 5.95 15.14
N GLU A 363 2.10 5.81 15.82
CA GLU A 363 1.54 6.80 16.73
C GLU A 363 1.06 6.11 18.00
N ILE A 364 1.21 6.76 19.14
CA ILE A 364 0.66 6.28 20.41
C ILE A 364 -0.04 7.40 21.17
N ILE A 365 -1.01 6.99 21.99
CA ILE A 365 -1.56 7.88 23.04
C ILE A 365 -1.20 7.29 24.39
N VAL A 366 -0.50 8.11 25.17
CA VAL A 366 -0.06 7.77 26.52
C VAL A 366 -0.87 8.55 27.58
N GLY A 367 -0.89 8.07 28.82
CA GLY A 367 -1.61 8.72 29.92
C GLY A 367 -3.12 8.45 29.91
N ILE A 368 -3.60 7.39 29.25
CA ILE A 368 -5.04 7.07 29.18
C ILE A 368 -5.53 6.54 30.51
N LYS A 369 -6.31 7.34 31.21
CA LYS A 369 -6.95 7.00 32.51
C LYS A 369 -8.14 7.92 32.76
N PRO A 370 -9.10 7.53 33.62
CA PRO A 370 -10.13 8.44 34.12
C PRO A 370 -9.54 9.71 34.75
N ALA A 371 -10.21 10.85 34.54
CA ALA A 371 -9.73 12.12 35.04
C ALA A 371 -9.77 12.18 36.58
N LEU A 372 -8.78 12.87 37.15
CA LEU A 372 -8.75 13.24 38.57
C LEU A 372 -9.01 14.74 38.73
N PRO A 373 -9.51 15.22 39.87
CA PRO A 373 -9.69 16.64 40.11
C PRO A 373 -8.40 17.48 39.97
N THR A 374 -7.25 16.80 40.10
CA THR A 374 -5.91 17.42 40.00
C THR A 374 -5.29 17.27 38.59
N SER A 375 -6.01 16.68 37.63
CA SER A 375 -5.53 16.49 36.27
C SER A 375 -5.14 17.81 35.62
N LYS A 376 -3.97 17.82 34.98
CA LYS A 376 -3.45 18.98 34.21
C LYS A 376 -3.32 18.55 32.73
N LYS A 377 -3.32 19.52 31.83
CA LYS A 377 -2.99 19.28 30.42
C LYS A 377 -1.63 18.58 30.36
N GLY A 378 -1.55 17.55 29.51
CA GLY A 378 -0.33 16.86 29.20
C GLY A 378 0.58 17.68 28.30
N GLU A 379 1.66 17.06 27.87
CA GLU A 379 2.57 17.67 26.92
C GLU A 379 1.83 17.93 25.60
N TRP A 380 1.96 19.15 25.08
CA TRP A 380 1.40 19.49 23.78
C TRP A 380 2.13 18.73 22.66
N PRO A 381 1.42 18.05 21.77
CA PRO A 381 2.01 17.40 20.60
C PRO A 381 2.32 18.44 19.51
N VAL A 382 3.24 19.37 19.84
CA VAL A 382 3.73 20.40 18.93
C VAL A 382 5.09 19.99 18.42
N TYR A 383 5.21 19.84 17.11
CA TYR A 383 6.38 19.29 16.46
C TYR A 383 6.95 20.22 15.38
N GLY A 384 8.26 20.19 15.22
CA GLY A 384 8.98 20.86 14.13
C GLY A 384 8.94 20.01 12.86
N GLY A 385 8.76 20.65 11.71
CA GLY A 385 8.77 19.97 10.43
C GLY A 385 10.19 19.60 9.95
N VAL A 386 10.26 19.16 8.71
CA VAL A 386 11.49 18.62 8.08
C VAL A 386 12.61 19.64 7.86
N ARG A 387 12.36 20.91 8.08
CA ARG A 387 13.35 21.98 7.85
C ARG A 387 13.60 22.78 9.12
N PHE A 388 14.79 22.63 9.68
CA PHE A 388 15.38 23.62 10.57
C PHE A 388 16.45 24.37 9.77
N SER A 389 16.41 25.69 9.78
CA SER A 389 17.39 26.51 9.07
C SER A 389 17.78 27.72 9.93
N MET A 390 19.05 28.05 9.90
CA MET A 390 19.59 29.21 10.57
C MET A 390 20.57 29.92 9.63
N PHE A 391 20.41 31.23 9.47
CA PHE A 391 21.21 32.02 8.56
C PHE A 391 21.80 33.23 9.28
N PRO A 392 23.12 33.45 9.20
CA PRO A 392 23.72 34.71 9.62
C PRO A 392 23.43 35.82 8.59
N TYR A 393 23.17 37.02 9.07
CA TYR A 393 23.02 38.21 8.23
C TYR A 393 23.45 39.46 8.99
N GLY A 394 23.57 40.60 8.30
CA GLY A 394 23.98 41.89 8.84
C GLY A 394 25.40 42.26 8.45
N ALA A 395 25.61 43.52 8.05
CA ALA A 395 26.91 44.03 7.61
C ALA A 395 27.77 44.61 8.73
N SER A 396 27.14 45.15 9.77
CA SER A 396 27.84 45.84 10.89
C SER A 396 27.79 45.05 12.18
N GLU A 397 26.77 44.25 12.37
CA GLU A 397 26.59 43.36 13.50
C GLU A 397 25.96 42.05 13.00
N VAL A 398 26.53 40.91 13.40
CA VAL A 398 25.99 39.59 12.98
C VAL A 398 24.72 39.32 13.79
N MET A 399 23.65 39.09 13.05
CA MET A 399 22.37 38.61 13.53
C MET A 399 22.07 37.26 12.92
N TYR A 400 21.22 36.49 13.56
CA TYR A 400 20.74 35.21 13.02
C TYR A 400 19.23 35.24 12.77
N GLN A 401 18.84 34.59 11.69
CA GLN A 401 17.44 34.27 11.38
C GLN A 401 17.24 32.77 11.50
N TYR A 402 16.24 32.36 12.30
CA TYR A 402 15.82 30.98 12.48
C TYR A 402 14.53 30.76 11.74
N MET A 403 14.39 29.62 11.09
CA MET A 403 13.17 29.26 10.36
C MET A 403 12.89 27.76 10.51
N THR A 404 11.64 27.43 10.74
CA THR A 404 11.12 26.06 10.71
C THR A 404 9.65 26.05 10.34
N TYR A 405 9.09 24.86 10.08
CA TYR A 405 7.63 24.63 10.08
C TYR A 405 7.25 23.99 11.40
N ILE A 406 6.05 24.27 11.88
CA ILE A 406 5.55 23.74 13.15
C ILE A 406 4.13 23.24 12.93
N GLU A 407 3.83 22.08 13.51
CA GLU A 407 2.53 21.42 13.50
C GLU A 407 2.01 21.22 14.90
N ASN A 408 0.69 21.22 15.05
CA ASN A 408 0.00 20.92 16.31
C ASN A 408 -0.94 19.73 16.09
N ASP A 409 -0.58 18.57 16.61
CA ASP A 409 -1.36 17.34 16.53
C ASP A 409 -2.43 17.20 17.62
N ASP A 410 -2.73 18.27 18.35
CA ASP A 410 -3.86 18.32 19.29
C ASP A 410 -5.12 18.83 18.58
N THR A 411 -6.29 18.39 19.04
CA THR A 411 -7.58 18.92 18.60
C THR A 411 -7.84 20.34 19.11
N GLU A 412 -7.18 20.75 20.19
CA GLU A 412 -7.24 22.11 20.72
C GLU A 412 -6.21 23.01 20.02
N PRO A 413 -6.55 24.25 19.66
CA PRO A 413 -5.58 25.21 19.14
C PRO A 413 -4.49 25.49 20.17
N PHE A 414 -3.24 25.47 19.72
CA PHE A 414 -2.12 25.90 20.55
C PHE A 414 -2.00 27.43 20.55
N SER A 415 -1.78 28.01 21.74
CA SER A 415 -1.44 29.41 21.89
C SER A 415 -0.37 29.55 22.94
N GLY A 416 0.70 30.25 22.62
CA GLY A 416 1.85 30.41 23.50
C GLY A 416 2.98 31.17 22.86
N LYS A 417 4.21 30.78 23.17
CA LYS A 417 5.42 31.37 22.62
C LYS A 417 6.35 30.34 22.03
N ILE A 418 7.07 30.76 21.00
CA ILE A 418 8.21 30.05 20.43
C ILE A 418 9.47 30.89 20.64
N ALA A 419 10.59 30.25 20.88
CA ALA A 419 11.86 30.90 21.12
C ALA A 419 13.02 30.22 20.39
N ALA A 420 14.00 31.01 19.98
CA ALA A 420 15.35 30.54 19.75
C ALA A 420 16.08 30.49 21.10
N VAL A 421 16.68 29.34 21.41
CA VAL A 421 17.31 29.10 22.71
C VAL A 421 18.73 28.56 22.56
N LEU A 422 19.56 28.78 23.58
CA LEU A 422 20.81 28.05 23.76
C LEU A 422 20.55 26.91 24.75
N GLU A 423 21.01 25.73 24.37
CA GLU A 423 20.92 24.49 25.14
C GLU A 423 22.32 23.96 25.44
N LYS A 424 22.47 23.36 26.60
CA LYS A 424 23.65 22.59 27.01
C LYS A 424 23.23 21.44 27.89
N ASP A 425 23.71 20.25 27.57
CA ASP A 425 23.47 19.02 28.35
C ASP A 425 21.99 18.75 28.65
N GLY A 426 21.09 18.95 27.67
CA GLY A 426 19.65 18.76 27.78
C GLY A 426 18.89 19.91 28.46
N SER A 427 19.56 20.99 28.86
CA SER A 427 18.94 22.10 29.57
C SER A 427 19.03 23.43 28.79
N ILE A 428 17.94 24.16 28.73
CA ILE A 428 17.94 25.50 28.16
C ILE A 428 18.68 26.44 29.09
N VAL A 429 19.85 26.93 28.66
CA VAL A 429 20.70 27.86 29.43
C VAL A 429 20.35 29.31 29.17
N LYS A 430 19.75 29.61 28.01
CA LYS A 430 19.34 30.97 27.66
C LYS A 430 18.27 31.00 26.59
N VAL A 431 17.26 31.85 26.79
CA VAL A 431 16.36 32.27 25.72
C VAL A 431 16.99 33.44 25.00
N LEU A 432 17.25 33.28 23.70
CA LEU A 432 17.89 34.29 22.86
C LEU A 432 16.87 35.32 22.37
N LYS A 433 15.76 34.84 21.87
CA LYS A 433 14.64 35.66 21.39
C LYS A 433 13.36 34.83 21.35
N GLU A 434 12.23 35.42 21.65
CA GLU A 434 10.93 34.79 21.60
C GLU A 434 9.97 35.54 20.69
N SER A 435 8.94 34.84 20.23
CA SER A 435 7.81 35.35 19.46
C SER A 435 6.52 34.67 19.90
N GLU A 436 5.39 35.31 19.66
CA GLU A 436 4.07 34.68 19.87
C GLU A 436 3.88 33.55 18.86
N LEU A 437 3.23 32.48 19.28
CA LEU A 437 2.89 31.32 18.46
C LEU A 437 1.44 30.95 18.64
N SER A 438 0.72 30.86 17.52
CA SER A 438 -0.65 30.34 17.50
C SER A 438 -0.78 29.38 16.35
N ILE A 439 -1.26 28.16 16.59
CA ILE A 439 -1.44 27.11 15.61
C ILE A 439 -2.84 26.51 15.80
N THR A 440 -3.56 26.29 14.71
CA THR A 440 -4.88 25.64 14.76
C THR A 440 -4.76 24.21 15.29
N GLY A 441 -5.85 23.71 15.84
CA GLY A 441 -5.96 22.29 16.16
C GLY A 441 -6.27 21.46 14.91
N VAL A 442 -6.22 20.15 15.08
CA VAL A 442 -6.58 19.16 14.05
C VAL A 442 -8.02 19.38 13.58
N ASP A 443 -8.19 19.50 12.26
CA ASP A 443 -9.50 19.64 11.62
C ASP A 443 -9.82 18.39 10.76
N PRO A 444 -10.61 17.45 11.25
CA PRO A 444 -10.91 16.19 10.56
C PRO A 444 -11.75 16.38 9.28
N ALA A 445 -12.30 17.56 9.06
CA ALA A 445 -13.05 17.87 7.82
C ALA A 445 -12.13 18.23 6.65
N ARG A 446 -10.83 18.47 6.90
CA ARG A 446 -9.85 18.79 5.85
C ARG A 446 -9.19 17.51 5.31
N LYS A 447 -8.76 17.55 4.06
CA LYS A 447 -7.95 16.48 3.44
C LYS A 447 -6.64 16.25 4.22
N ASN A 448 -5.99 17.35 4.63
CA ASN A 448 -4.84 17.34 5.53
C ASN A 448 -5.33 17.92 6.88
N PRO A 449 -5.56 17.08 7.88
CA PRO A 449 -6.17 17.50 9.13
C PRO A 449 -5.26 18.40 9.97
N VAL A 450 -3.95 18.28 9.82
CA VAL A 450 -2.92 19.07 10.50
C VAL A 450 -2.39 20.15 9.56
N GLU A 451 -2.26 21.37 10.07
CA GLU A 451 -1.75 22.52 9.33
C GLU A 451 -0.32 22.84 9.80
N ALA A 452 0.63 22.78 8.84
CA ALA A 452 2.00 23.21 9.10
C ALA A 452 2.15 24.72 8.93
N VAL A 453 2.58 25.41 9.97
CA VAL A 453 2.78 26.87 9.98
C VAL A 453 4.26 27.18 9.91
N GLN A 454 4.66 28.02 8.95
CA GLN A 454 6.04 28.50 8.88
C GLN A 454 6.31 29.56 9.96
N VAL A 455 7.31 29.30 10.81
CA VAL A 455 7.74 30.22 11.85
C VAL A 455 9.12 30.75 11.52
N THR A 456 9.30 32.06 11.70
CA THR A 456 10.59 32.75 11.50
C THR A 456 10.87 33.66 12.69
N ILE A 457 12.01 33.44 13.36
CA ILE A 457 12.53 34.37 14.38
C ILE A 457 13.71 35.12 13.78
N LYS A 458 13.56 36.41 13.53
CA LYS A 458 14.62 37.30 12.95
C LYS A 458 15.33 38.09 14.03
N ASP A 459 16.45 38.69 13.67
CA ASP A 459 17.22 39.63 14.52
C ASP A 459 17.62 39.00 15.87
N VAL A 460 18.04 37.72 15.84
CA VAL A 460 18.65 37.09 17.03
C VAL A 460 20.11 37.53 17.10
N PRO A 461 20.53 38.27 18.14
CA PRO A 461 21.88 38.81 18.18
C PRO A 461 22.91 37.70 18.40
N ALA A 462 24.07 37.83 17.70
CA ALA A 462 25.21 36.98 17.98
C ALA A 462 25.85 37.26 19.36
N LYS A 463 25.63 38.45 19.91
CA LYS A 463 26.08 38.81 21.28
C LYS A 463 25.18 38.17 22.34
N VAL A 464 25.75 37.32 23.16
CA VAL A 464 25.06 36.55 24.22
C VAL A 464 25.67 36.89 25.59
N GLN A 465 25.11 37.92 26.25
CA GLN A 465 25.58 38.31 27.57
C GLN A 465 25.21 37.27 28.63
N GLY A 466 26.10 37.01 29.56
CA GLY A 466 25.88 36.16 30.71
C GLY A 466 25.91 34.66 30.40
N VAL A 467 26.39 34.26 29.22
CA VAL A 467 26.70 32.91 28.86
C VAL A 467 28.21 32.73 28.95
N ALA A 468 28.67 31.67 29.58
CA ALA A 468 30.11 31.34 29.66
C ALA A 468 30.64 30.91 28.29
N ASP A 469 31.95 31.10 28.07
CA ASP A 469 32.61 30.59 26.89
C ASP A 469 32.53 29.05 26.86
N GLY A 470 32.32 28.48 25.66
CA GLY A 470 32.19 27.04 25.49
C GLY A 470 31.34 26.62 24.32
N GLN A 471 31.04 25.31 24.26
CA GLN A 471 30.20 24.71 23.25
C GLN A 471 28.75 24.58 23.75
N TYR A 472 27.84 24.89 22.86
CA TYR A 472 26.40 24.89 23.07
C TYR A 472 25.68 24.37 21.81
N ARG A 473 24.36 24.19 21.92
CA ARG A 473 23.48 24.03 20.77
C ARG A 473 22.47 25.16 20.75
N THR A 474 21.99 25.54 19.59
CA THR A 474 20.88 26.48 19.47
C THR A 474 19.78 25.85 18.64
N MET A 475 18.55 25.98 19.10
CA MET A 475 17.38 25.34 18.54
C MET A 475 16.11 26.10 18.86
N PHE A 476 14.97 25.60 18.37
CA PHE A 476 13.68 26.11 18.78
C PHE A 476 13.20 25.44 20.06
N ALA A 477 12.50 26.22 20.88
CA ALA A 477 11.72 25.75 22.03
C ALA A 477 10.40 26.50 22.08
N PHE A 478 9.38 25.89 22.62
CA PHE A 478 8.06 26.48 22.76
C PHE A 478 7.54 26.37 24.20
N LYS A 479 6.54 27.18 24.56
CA LYS A 479 5.77 27.03 25.78
C LYS A 479 4.33 27.46 25.55
N ALA A 480 3.40 26.79 26.17
CA ALA A 480 2.00 27.19 26.16
C ALA A 480 1.76 28.44 27.02
N GLY A 481 0.68 29.15 26.71
CA GLY A 481 0.28 30.32 27.53
C GLY A 481 0.02 29.91 28.96
N GLY A 482 0.73 30.55 29.88
CA GLY A 482 0.68 30.23 31.32
C GLY A 482 1.79 29.32 31.82
N ASP A 483 2.56 28.68 30.96
CA ASP A 483 3.72 27.88 31.34
C ASP A 483 4.94 28.79 31.62
N THR A 484 5.73 28.41 32.61
CA THR A 484 6.97 29.11 32.96
C THR A 484 8.15 28.62 32.19
N GLU A 485 8.16 27.33 31.91
CA GLU A 485 9.30 26.64 31.29
C GLU A 485 9.08 26.43 29.78
N TYR A 486 10.16 26.44 29.02
CA TYR A 486 10.18 26.13 27.62
C TYR A 486 10.46 24.63 27.41
N THR A 487 9.74 24.02 26.48
CA THR A 487 9.98 22.67 25.96
C THR A 487 10.75 22.76 24.64
N ILE A 488 11.81 21.98 24.48
CA ILE A 488 12.56 21.90 23.22
C ILE A 488 11.65 21.35 22.12
N LEU A 489 11.60 22.05 20.99
CA LEU A 489 10.85 21.61 19.83
C LEU A 489 11.54 20.41 19.18
N ARG A 490 10.83 19.29 19.11
CA ARG A 490 11.35 18.09 18.45
C ARG A 490 11.18 18.19 16.94
N HIS A 491 12.18 17.76 16.23
CA HIS A 491 12.18 17.57 14.77
C HIS A 491 12.26 16.07 14.45
N PRO A 492 11.85 15.63 13.25
CA PRO A 492 11.96 14.22 12.90
C PRO A 492 13.43 13.74 12.98
N ASN A 493 13.61 12.53 13.49
CA ASN A 493 14.94 11.93 13.65
C ASN A 493 15.71 11.90 12.31
N GLY A 494 17.02 12.03 12.40
CA GLY A 494 17.90 12.08 11.21
C GLY A 494 17.83 13.38 10.40
N LEU A 495 17.02 14.36 10.83
CA LEU A 495 16.94 15.67 10.18
C LEU A 495 17.59 16.77 11.05
N PRO A 496 18.05 17.89 10.45
CA PRO A 496 18.59 19.01 11.21
C PRO A 496 17.56 19.54 12.21
N ALA A 497 17.95 19.59 13.47
CA ALA A 497 17.09 20.05 14.58
C ALA A 497 17.71 21.22 15.34
N TYR A 498 19.00 21.46 15.18
CA TYR A 498 19.76 22.47 15.89
C TYR A 498 20.97 22.97 15.09
N ALA A 499 21.62 23.98 15.60
CA ALA A 499 22.96 24.39 15.16
C ALA A 499 23.95 24.26 16.31
N ASP A 500 25.18 23.84 16.00
CA ASP A 500 26.29 23.85 16.93
C ASP A 500 26.75 25.28 17.14
N VAL A 501 27.02 25.67 18.37
CA VAL A 501 27.38 27.03 18.76
C VAL A 501 28.63 27.03 19.59
N THR A 502 29.60 27.86 19.18
CA THR A 502 30.74 28.23 20.00
C THR A 502 30.51 29.64 20.56
N VAL A 503 30.49 29.76 21.89
CA VAL A 503 30.47 31.06 22.56
C VAL A 503 31.89 31.40 22.98
N ALA A 504 32.37 32.54 22.53
CA ALA A 504 33.69 33.10 22.90
C ALA A 504 33.57 34.62 23.12
N ASN A 505 34.05 35.11 24.27
CA ASN A 505 34.00 36.53 24.62
C ASN A 505 32.58 37.15 24.51
N GLY A 506 31.57 36.39 24.91
CA GLY A 506 30.16 36.81 24.88
C GLY A 506 29.56 36.93 23.46
N THR A 507 30.20 36.32 22.47
CA THR A 507 29.68 36.27 21.09
C THR A 507 29.55 34.81 20.66
N MET A 508 28.41 34.48 20.07
CA MET A 508 28.17 33.15 19.52
C MET A 508 28.49 33.11 18.02
N GLU A 509 29.14 32.04 17.59
CA GLU A 509 29.28 31.62 16.22
C GLU A 509 28.57 30.27 16.06
N ALA A 510 27.71 30.18 15.07
CA ALA A 510 26.83 29.02 14.95
C ALA A 510 26.85 28.44 13.55
N THR A 511 26.83 27.10 13.46
CA THR A 511 26.78 26.32 12.22
C THR A 511 25.65 25.30 12.33
N THR A 512 24.75 25.29 11.35
CA THR A 512 23.64 24.31 11.32
C THR A 512 24.20 22.88 11.41
N HIS A 513 23.76 22.15 12.40
CA HIS A 513 24.11 20.75 12.55
C HIS A 513 23.36 19.93 11.49
N THR A 514 24.08 19.14 10.75
CA THR A 514 23.51 18.19 9.80
C THR A 514 23.88 16.79 10.27
N PRO A 515 22.90 15.99 10.74
CA PRO A 515 23.20 14.63 11.19
C PRO A 515 23.88 13.82 10.09
N GLU A 516 25.01 13.17 10.41
CA GLU A 516 25.65 12.25 9.49
C GLU A 516 24.95 10.89 9.57
N PRO A 517 24.47 10.36 8.44
CA PRO A 517 23.83 9.05 8.45
C PRO A 517 24.88 7.95 8.64
N ASP A 518 24.63 7.03 9.56
CA ASP A 518 25.44 5.81 9.70
C ASP A 518 24.81 4.67 8.91
N VAL A 519 24.82 4.82 7.58
CA VAL A 519 24.21 3.91 6.62
C VAL A 519 25.29 3.26 5.76
N THR A 520 25.16 1.95 5.56
CA THR A 520 26.05 1.13 4.74
C THR A 520 25.29 0.50 3.59
N LEU A 521 25.84 0.55 2.38
CA LEU A 521 25.41 -0.24 1.23
C LEU A 521 25.94 -1.66 1.38
N LEU A 522 25.06 -2.64 1.35
CA LEU A 522 25.40 -4.06 1.48
C LEU A 522 25.61 -4.75 0.15
N GLU A 523 25.03 -4.22 -0.92
CA GLU A 523 25.13 -4.73 -2.28
C GLU A 523 25.36 -3.59 -3.28
N LYS A 524 25.86 -3.92 -4.48
CA LYS A 524 25.98 -2.93 -5.56
C LYS A 524 24.61 -2.35 -5.89
N ILE A 525 24.54 -1.05 -6.06
CA ILE A 525 23.35 -0.39 -6.61
C ILE A 525 23.03 -1.01 -7.96
N THR A 526 21.82 -1.41 -8.17
CA THR A 526 21.33 -1.94 -9.45
C THR A 526 20.23 -1.05 -10.01
N ALA A 527 20.18 -0.95 -11.34
CA ALA A 527 19.07 -0.29 -12.02
C ALA A 527 18.07 -1.32 -12.50
N ASP A 528 16.80 -1.04 -12.29
CA ASP A 528 15.70 -1.84 -12.85
C ASP A 528 15.45 -1.38 -14.29
N GLY A 529 16.04 -2.13 -15.22
CA GLY A 529 15.98 -1.89 -16.65
C GLY A 529 16.89 -0.79 -17.18
N ALA A 530 16.73 -0.44 -18.46
CA ALA A 530 17.59 0.49 -19.16
C ALA A 530 17.35 1.94 -18.69
N LEU A 531 18.42 2.69 -18.51
CA LEU A 531 18.40 4.11 -18.19
C LEU A 531 18.48 4.93 -19.50
N TYR A 532 17.67 5.98 -19.60
CA TYR A 532 17.66 6.90 -20.74
C TYR A 532 17.91 8.33 -20.28
N ALA A 533 18.80 9.03 -20.97
CA ALA A 533 19.05 10.45 -20.68
C ALA A 533 17.76 11.25 -20.61
N LYS A 534 17.66 12.15 -19.63
CA LYS A 534 16.48 12.97 -19.34
C LYS A 534 15.20 12.19 -18.94
N GLY A 535 15.28 10.87 -18.78
CA GLY A 535 14.19 10.01 -18.33
C GLY A 535 14.15 9.91 -16.80
N SER A 536 13.46 8.87 -16.32
CA SER A 536 13.56 8.39 -14.94
C SER A 536 14.41 7.12 -14.88
N GLY A 537 14.91 6.78 -13.69
CA GLY A 537 15.56 5.52 -13.38
C GLY A 537 14.96 4.94 -12.11
N ALA A 538 14.75 3.63 -12.07
CA ALA A 538 14.47 2.91 -10.85
C ALA A 538 15.73 2.17 -10.40
N PHE A 539 16.06 2.32 -9.11
CA PHE A 539 17.30 1.78 -8.54
C PHE A 539 16.97 1.01 -7.26
N ARG A 540 17.66 -0.08 -7.06
CA ARG A 540 17.58 -0.87 -5.85
C ARG A 540 18.86 -0.70 -5.04
N LEU A 541 18.68 -0.29 -3.78
CA LEU A 541 19.74 -0.11 -2.79
C LEU A 541 19.45 -1.04 -1.61
N ASN A 542 20.38 -1.88 -1.26
CA ASN A 542 20.31 -2.66 -0.01
C ASN A 542 21.09 -1.90 1.07
N LEU A 543 20.38 -1.32 2.03
CA LEU A 543 20.93 -0.42 3.04
C LEU A 543 20.88 -1.05 4.43
N ARG A 544 21.94 -0.87 5.22
CA ARG A 544 21.98 -1.12 6.66
C ARG A 544 22.10 0.22 7.40
N ASN A 545 21.21 0.47 8.33
CA ASN A 545 21.35 1.53 9.29
C ASN A 545 22.09 1.00 10.54
N ASN A 546 23.27 1.52 10.83
CA ASN A 546 24.08 1.07 11.97
C ASN A 546 23.83 1.92 13.23
N SER A 547 22.91 2.86 13.21
CA SER A 547 22.60 3.73 14.34
C SER A 547 21.47 3.15 15.22
N ASN A 548 21.31 3.72 16.42
CA ASN A 548 20.20 3.40 17.33
C ASN A 548 18.93 4.20 17.02
N ASP A 549 18.96 5.06 16.01
CA ASP A 549 17.82 5.83 15.52
C ASP A 549 17.48 5.39 14.10
N PHE A 550 16.22 5.46 13.72
CA PHE A 550 15.90 5.13 12.35
C PHE A 550 16.35 6.23 11.37
N TYR A 551 16.74 5.81 10.19
CA TYR A 551 17.18 6.70 9.13
C TYR A 551 15.97 7.19 8.35
N LEU A 552 15.81 8.52 8.30
CA LEU A 552 14.79 9.25 7.53
C LEU A 552 15.40 10.12 6.43
N GLY A 553 16.58 9.79 5.97
CA GLY A 553 17.32 10.66 5.07
C GLY A 553 16.74 10.70 3.66
N LYS A 554 17.10 11.76 2.98
CA LYS A 554 16.85 11.97 1.56
C LYS A 554 18.00 11.42 0.77
N ILE A 555 17.74 10.43 -0.06
CA ILE A 555 18.78 9.74 -0.84
C ILE A 555 18.95 10.42 -2.19
N CYS A 556 20.19 10.72 -2.53
CA CYS A 556 20.62 11.15 -3.85
C CYS A 556 21.55 10.12 -4.48
N LEU A 557 21.53 10.03 -5.80
CA LEU A 557 22.51 9.28 -6.57
C LEU A 557 23.44 10.24 -7.31
N LYS A 558 24.75 9.95 -7.24
CA LYS A 558 25.78 10.64 -8.01
C LYS A 558 26.30 9.74 -9.11
N PHE A 559 26.23 10.23 -10.32
CA PHE A 559 26.73 9.58 -11.52
C PHE A 559 28.05 10.25 -11.92
N THR A 560 29.13 9.52 -11.93
CA THR A 560 30.43 9.99 -12.36
C THR A 560 30.80 9.29 -13.66
N SER A 561 31.08 10.05 -14.74
CA SER A 561 31.45 9.46 -16.04
C SER A 561 32.72 8.65 -15.89
N THR A 562 32.73 7.44 -16.47
CA THR A 562 33.92 6.59 -16.49
C THR A 562 35.00 7.11 -17.44
N ASP A 563 34.61 7.86 -18.49
CA ASP A 563 35.51 8.43 -19.49
C ASP A 563 36.09 9.80 -19.07
N ASP A 564 35.36 10.55 -18.25
CA ASP A 564 35.73 11.85 -17.74
C ASP A 564 35.25 12.04 -16.28
N PRO A 565 36.08 11.72 -15.28
CA PRO A 565 35.68 11.82 -13.87
C PRO A 565 35.32 13.23 -13.38
N ALA A 566 35.70 14.28 -14.13
CA ALA A 566 35.25 15.63 -13.82
C ALA A 566 33.78 15.87 -14.17
N LYS A 567 33.21 15.03 -15.01
CA LYS A 567 31.82 15.09 -15.44
C LYS A 567 30.93 14.28 -14.51
N THR A 568 30.24 14.98 -13.63
CA THR A 568 29.35 14.37 -12.63
C THR A 568 27.97 14.94 -12.73
N TYR A 569 26.97 14.11 -12.36
CA TYR A 569 25.56 14.47 -12.29
C TYR A 569 24.98 13.94 -10.99
N VAL A 570 24.14 14.75 -10.34
CA VAL A 570 23.46 14.39 -9.10
C VAL A 570 21.97 14.44 -9.32
N THR A 571 21.26 13.42 -8.87
CA THR A 571 19.80 13.38 -8.94
C THR A 571 19.17 14.33 -7.93
N GLU A 572 17.91 14.69 -8.16
CA GLU A 572 17.10 15.34 -7.13
C GLU A 572 16.96 14.43 -5.88
N GLU A 573 16.87 15.06 -4.71
CA GLU A 573 16.63 14.36 -3.46
C GLU A 573 15.29 13.61 -3.49
N GLN A 574 15.30 12.36 -3.05
CA GLN A 574 14.10 11.58 -2.89
C GLN A 574 13.69 11.51 -1.42
N ASP A 575 12.51 11.99 -1.15
CA ASP A 575 11.90 12.13 0.18
C ASP A 575 10.65 11.25 0.24
N ASP A 576 10.85 9.92 0.21
CA ASP A 576 9.75 8.98 0.32
C ASP A 576 9.75 8.35 1.72
N VAL A 577 8.57 8.27 2.34
CA VAL A 577 8.37 7.54 3.59
C VAL A 577 8.82 6.08 3.50
N THR A 578 8.82 5.52 2.30
CA THR A 578 9.32 4.17 2.04
C THR A 578 10.84 4.04 2.16
N ASN A 579 11.59 5.15 2.15
CA ASN A 579 13.05 5.17 2.31
C ASN A 579 13.52 5.08 3.77
N ARG A 580 12.59 4.93 4.72
CA ARG A 580 12.95 4.76 6.13
C ARG A 580 13.66 3.43 6.34
N VAL A 581 14.79 3.48 7.05
CA VAL A 581 15.53 2.30 7.49
C VAL A 581 15.61 2.35 9.02
N TYR A 582 14.99 1.37 9.68
CA TYR A 582 14.94 1.33 11.14
C TYR A 582 16.33 1.16 11.75
N ASP A 583 16.44 1.48 13.03
CA ASP A 583 17.66 1.34 13.82
C ASP A 583 18.19 -0.10 13.77
N ASN A 584 19.49 -0.21 13.56
CA ASN A 584 20.21 -1.49 13.49
C ASN A 584 19.56 -2.54 12.56
N SER A 585 18.89 -2.09 11.50
CA SER A 585 18.21 -2.95 10.55
C SER A 585 18.69 -2.75 9.12
N GLU A 586 18.33 -3.67 8.26
CA GLU A 586 18.58 -3.62 6.82
C GLU A 586 17.27 -3.47 6.08
N LYS A 587 17.33 -2.78 4.97
CA LYS A 587 16.19 -2.59 4.09
C LYS A 587 16.62 -2.44 2.64
N ILE A 588 15.87 -3.09 1.76
CA ILE A 588 15.95 -2.80 0.33
C ILE A 588 15.10 -1.57 0.05
N VAL A 589 15.76 -0.52 -0.41
CA VAL A 589 15.12 0.72 -0.84
C VAL A 589 15.02 0.70 -2.35
N ASN A 590 13.81 0.83 -2.87
CA ASN A 590 13.55 1.01 -4.29
C ASN A 590 13.41 2.51 -4.57
N LEU A 591 14.44 3.09 -5.17
CA LEU A 591 14.56 4.52 -5.39
C LEU A 591 14.18 4.85 -6.83
N ILE A 592 13.15 5.67 -7.04
CA ILE A 592 12.79 6.17 -8.36
C ILE A 592 13.24 7.63 -8.46
N VAL A 593 14.17 7.92 -9.34
CA VAL A 593 14.74 9.25 -9.51
C VAL A 593 14.61 9.77 -10.95
N ASN A 594 14.54 11.07 -11.10
CA ASN A 594 14.68 11.74 -12.38
C ASN A 594 16.18 11.90 -12.69
N LEU A 595 16.60 11.42 -13.87
CA LEU A 595 17.96 11.69 -14.34
C LEU A 595 18.07 13.18 -14.71
N PRO A 596 19.20 13.83 -14.39
CA PRO A 596 19.42 15.25 -14.69
C PRO A 596 19.19 15.60 -16.17
N GLU A 597 18.57 16.74 -16.45
CA GLU A 597 18.20 17.18 -17.80
C GLU A 597 19.41 17.40 -18.72
N ASP A 598 20.53 17.74 -18.15
CA ASP A 598 21.82 17.94 -18.83
C ASP A 598 22.67 16.67 -18.94
N MET A 599 22.20 15.56 -18.36
CA MET A 599 22.92 14.29 -18.37
C MET A 599 23.04 13.73 -19.78
N THR A 600 24.28 13.41 -20.18
CA THR A 600 24.55 12.88 -21.52
C THR A 600 24.62 11.35 -21.52
N PRO A 601 24.37 10.69 -22.67
CA PRO A 601 24.59 9.26 -22.79
C PRO A 601 26.05 8.87 -22.51
N GLY A 602 26.28 7.74 -21.85
CA GLY A 602 27.61 7.24 -21.52
C GLY A 602 27.58 6.16 -20.44
N MET A 603 28.77 5.75 -20.01
CA MET A 603 28.99 4.86 -18.87
C MET A 603 29.26 5.67 -17.62
N TYR A 604 28.62 5.34 -16.53
CA TYR A 604 28.71 6.08 -15.29
C TYR A 604 28.91 5.15 -14.09
N GLU A 605 29.82 5.50 -13.22
CA GLU A 605 29.92 4.98 -11.87
C GLU A 605 28.85 5.65 -11.01
N VAL A 606 28.09 4.86 -10.24
CA VAL A 606 26.98 5.36 -9.43
C VAL A 606 27.27 5.15 -7.96
N THR A 607 27.13 6.21 -7.18
CA THR A 607 27.22 6.20 -5.72
C THR A 607 25.97 6.81 -5.11
N ALA A 608 25.62 6.40 -3.90
CA ALA A 608 24.50 6.93 -3.14
C ALA A 608 25.01 7.71 -1.93
N PHE A 609 24.30 8.77 -1.57
CA PHE A 609 24.61 9.59 -0.41
C PHE A 609 23.33 10.26 0.13
N GLU A 610 23.38 10.73 1.35
CA GLU A 610 22.33 11.57 1.92
C GLU A 610 22.48 12.99 1.34
N ALA A 611 21.37 13.60 0.91
CA ALA A 611 21.32 14.84 0.13
C ALA A 611 22.16 16.00 0.71
N ARG A 612 22.33 16.05 2.02
CA ARG A 612 23.10 17.08 2.72
C ARG A 612 24.58 16.75 2.88
N HIS A 613 24.99 15.54 2.48
CA HIS A 613 26.32 14.98 2.69
C HIS A 613 26.96 14.44 1.39
N GLU A 614 26.87 15.18 0.28
CA GLU A 614 27.41 14.75 -1.03
C GLU A 614 28.91 14.34 -0.97
N ALA A 615 29.66 14.96 -0.11
CA ALA A 615 31.10 14.65 0.06
C ALA A 615 31.33 13.30 0.79
N HIS A 616 30.32 12.79 1.46
CA HIS A 616 30.37 11.56 2.27
C HIS A 616 29.37 10.55 1.75
N PRO A 617 29.69 9.77 0.69
CA PRO A 617 28.81 8.71 0.21
C PRO A 617 28.57 7.69 1.33
N PHE A 618 27.46 6.97 1.24
CA PHE A 618 27.21 5.86 2.16
C PHE A 618 28.40 4.92 2.22
N LYS A 619 28.69 4.39 3.38
CA LYS A 619 29.71 3.36 3.53
C LYS A 619 29.41 2.21 2.57
N ASP A 620 30.42 1.62 2.01
CA ASP A 620 30.30 0.58 0.99
C ASP A 620 31.09 -0.64 1.44
N ASP A 621 30.40 -1.70 1.86
CA ASP A 621 31.00 -2.99 2.21
C ASP A 621 31.16 -3.90 0.99
N VAL A 622 30.84 -3.38 -0.21
CA VAL A 622 30.81 -4.17 -1.45
C VAL A 622 32.12 -4.09 -2.23
N VAL A 623 32.54 -5.20 -2.78
CA VAL A 623 33.70 -5.25 -3.68
C VAL A 623 33.34 -4.70 -5.05
N GLY A 624 33.83 -3.53 -5.38
CA GLY A 624 33.72 -2.84 -6.67
C GLY A 624 32.43 -2.00 -6.79
N ARG A 625 32.51 -0.96 -7.59
CA ARG A 625 31.47 0.06 -7.76
C ARG A 625 30.42 -0.34 -8.78
N ALA A 626 29.21 0.23 -8.64
CA ALA A 626 28.15 0.08 -9.62
C ALA A 626 28.49 0.91 -10.88
N VAL A 627 28.56 0.29 -12.06
CA VAL A 627 28.76 0.98 -13.33
C VAL A 627 27.58 0.72 -14.23
N MET A 628 26.98 1.78 -14.77
CA MET A 628 25.72 1.69 -15.54
C MET A 628 25.81 2.47 -16.85
N GLU A 629 25.14 1.97 -17.88
CA GLU A 629 24.97 2.68 -19.14
C GLU A 629 23.74 3.58 -19.09
N VAL A 630 23.93 4.87 -19.38
CA VAL A 630 22.82 5.78 -19.69
C VAL A 630 22.74 5.91 -21.20
N LYS A 631 21.65 5.45 -21.79
CA LYS A 631 21.37 5.49 -23.23
C LYS A 631 20.91 6.87 -23.68
N LYS A 632 20.85 7.08 -24.99
CA LYS A 632 20.25 8.28 -25.59
C LYS A 632 18.79 8.43 -25.11
N GLU A 633 18.29 9.66 -25.13
CA GLU A 633 16.90 9.96 -24.77
C GLU A 633 15.93 9.02 -25.51
N ALA A 634 14.95 8.48 -24.81
CA ALA A 634 13.95 7.60 -25.38
C ALA A 634 13.10 8.36 -26.41
N THR A 635 12.74 7.70 -27.50
CA THR A 635 11.93 8.28 -28.58
C THR A 635 10.44 7.99 -28.44
N THR A 636 10.07 7.08 -27.53
CA THR A 636 8.69 6.64 -27.26
C THR A 636 8.44 6.58 -25.75
N PRO A 637 7.19 6.57 -25.29
CA PRO A 637 6.86 6.27 -23.90
C PRO A 637 7.39 4.89 -23.50
N ILE A 638 7.86 4.76 -22.26
CA ILE A 638 8.31 3.53 -21.63
C ILE A 638 7.61 3.41 -20.30
N ILE A 639 6.56 2.62 -20.24
CA ILE A 639 5.73 2.52 -19.05
C ILE A 639 6.19 1.33 -18.20
N ARG A 640 6.44 1.58 -16.93
CA ARG A 640 6.80 0.55 -15.96
C ARG A 640 5.94 0.67 -14.72
N GLN A 641 5.74 -0.46 -14.06
CA GLN A 641 5.06 -0.56 -12.79
C GLN A 641 5.94 0.01 -11.68
N THR A 642 5.31 0.72 -10.74
CA THR A 642 5.99 1.34 -9.58
C THR A 642 5.48 0.81 -8.25
N SER A 643 4.43 -0.01 -8.24
CA SER A 643 3.89 -0.69 -7.07
C SER A 643 3.28 -2.03 -7.48
N ASP A 644 3.04 -2.93 -6.53
CA ASP A 644 2.28 -4.14 -6.77
C ASP A 644 0.88 -3.85 -7.32
N TYR A 645 0.29 -4.84 -8.01
CA TYR A 645 -1.12 -4.77 -8.34
C TYR A 645 -1.94 -4.87 -7.06
N ALA A 646 -2.94 -4.00 -6.93
CA ALA A 646 -4.01 -4.21 -5.98
C ALA A 646 -5.28 -4.51 -6.76
N TRP A 647 -5.95 -5.63 -6.47
CA TRP A 647 -7.24 -5.92 -7.04
C TRP A 647 -8.30 -6.06 -5.93
N ILE A 648 -9.50 -5.59 -6.24
CA ILE A 648 -10.59 -5.50 -5.30
C ILE A 648 -11.84 -6.01 -6.01
N GLY A 649 -12.52 -6.98 -5.42
CA GLY A 649 -13.84 -7.38 -5.88
C GLY A 649 -14.82 -6.20 -5.71
N ALA A 650 -15.53 -5.83 -6.73
CA ALA A 650 -16.25 -4.55 -6.85
C ALA A 650 -17.41 -4.34 -5.87
N ALA A 651 -17.66 -5.21 -4.95
CA ALA A 651 -18.81 -5.04 -4.06
C ALA A 651 -18.50 -5.23 -2.58
N THR A 652 -17.43 -5.88 -2.31
CA THR A 652 -16.99 -6.15 -0.94
C THR A 652 -15.49 -6.39 -1.07
N TYR A 653 -14.60 -5.79 -0.48
CA TYR A 653 -13.17 -6.12 -0.42
C TYR A 653 -12.89 -7.63 -0.16
N ALA A 654 -13.78 -8.47 -0.65
CA ALA A 654 -13.67 -9.91 -0.64
C ALA A 654 -12.62 -10.31 -1.67
N GLN A 655 -11.60 -10.99 -1.24
CA GLN A 655 -10.55 -11.60 -2.07
C GLN A 655 -11.11 -12.70 -3.00
N ASP A 656 -12.32 -13.20 -2.74
CA ASP A 656 -13.01 -14.19 -3.56
C ASP A 656 -13.70 -13.54 -4.74
N VAL A 657 -13.10 -13.63 -5.90
CA VAL A 657 -13.73 -13.25 -7.17
C VAL A 657 -14.44 -14.46 -7.75
N LYS A 658 -15.73 -14.30 -8.03
CA LYS A 658 -16.52 -15.33 -8.71
C LYS A 658 -16.78 -14.92 -10.14
N GLN A 659 -16.95 -15.90 -11.00
CA GLN A 659 -17.42 -15.67 -12.36
C GLN A 659 -18.69 -14.81 -12.36
N GLY A 660 -18.69 -13.74 -13.13
CA GLY A 660 -19.80 -12.77 -13.18
C GLY A 660 -19.68 -11.58 -12.23
N ASP A 661 -18.78 -11.60 -11.24
CA ASP A 661 -18.54 -10.45 -10.38
C ASP A 661 -17.84 -9.33 -11.13
N LYS A 662 -18.00 -8.12 -10.66
CA LYS A 662 -17.19 -6.99 -11.10
C LYS A 662 -15.91 -6.95 -10.28
N ALA A 663 -14.79 -6.72 -10.92
CA ALA A 663 -13.51 -6.53 -10.26
C ALA A 663 -12.86 -5.22 -10.67
N LEU A 664 -12.19 -4.60 -9.73
CA LEU A 664 -11.34 -3.44 -9.92
C LEU A 664 -9.89 -3.88 -9.69
N VAL A 665 -9.04 -3.72 -10.69
CA VAL A 665 -7.59 -3.86 -10.54
C VAL A 665 -6.98 -2.46 -10.57
N THR A 666 -6.16 -2.14 -9.60
CA THR A 666 -5.38 -0.90 -9.56
C THR A 666 -3.91 -1.20 -9.78
N GLN A 667 -3.22 -0.30 -10.43
CA GLN A 667 -1.79 -0.40 -10.71
C GLN A 667 -1.19 1.00 -10.77
N CYS A 668 -0.13 1.25 -10.02
CA CYS A 668 0.66 2.45 -10.18
C CYS A 668 1.73 2.23 -11.25
N VAL A 669 1.79 3.13 -12.22
CA VAL A 669 2.75 3.09 -13.32
C VAL A 669 3.45 4.43 -13.48
N ARG A 670 4.66 4.43 -14.08
CA ARG A 670 5.41 5.64 -14.40
C ARG A 670 5.94 5.59 -15.82
N ASN A 671 5.98 6.74 -16.48
CA ASN A 671 6.62 6.87 -17.78
C ASN A 671 8.12 7.20 -17.62
N TYR A 672 8.97 6.26 -18.00
CA TYR A 672 10.44 6.39 -17.99
C TYR A 672 10.99 6.90 -19.33
N GLY A 673 10.13 7.05 -20.33
CA GLY A 673 10.49 7.49 -21.67
C GLY A 673 9.99 8.90 -22.03
N LYS A 674 9.72 9.10 -23.32
CA LYS A 674 9.18 10.33 -23.87
C LYS A 674 7.71 10.46 -23.51
N GLU A 675 7.19 11.71 -23.46
CA GLU A 675 5.75 11.95 -23.38
C GLU A 675 5.02 11.36 -24.58
N GLY A 676 3.80 10.90 -24.37
CA GLY A 676 2.95 10.37 -25.45
C GLY A 676 1.74 9.60 -24.96
N SER A 677 0.88 9.28 -25.91
CA SER A 677 -0.32 8.48 -25.67
C SER A 677 -0.02 7.00 -25.89
N VAL A 678 -0.56 6.15 -25.02
CA VAL A 678 -0.45 4.68 -25.08
C VAL A 678 -1.80 4.07 -24.71
N GLY A 679 -2.10 2.91 -25.31
CA GLY A 679 -3.20 2.08 -24.85
C GLY A 679 -2.69 1.17 -23.71
N MET A 680 -3.29 1.25 -22.54
CA MET A 680 -2.94 0.40 -21.39
C MET A 680 -3.89 -0.80 -21.35
N LEU A 681 -3.39 -1.98 -21.68
CA LEU A 681 -4.17 -3.22 -21.79
C LEU A 681 -3.85 -4.15 -20.61
N LEU A 682 -4.84 -4.38 -19.75
CA LEU A 682 -4.75 -5.42 -18.73
C LEU A 682 -5.31 -6.74 -19.26
N LYS A 683 -4.56 -7.82 -19.10
CA LYS A 683 -4.92 -9.19 -19.46
C LYS A 683 -4.97 -10.09 -18.23
N LEU A 684 -5.85 -11.10 -18.30
CA LEU A 684 -5.89 -12.23 -17.39
C LEU A 684 -5.29 -13.43 -18.13
N GLU A 685 -4.08 -13.82 -17.76
CA GLU A 685 -3.36 -14.95 -18.37
C GLU A 685 -3.52 -16.19 -17.50
N LYS A 686 -3.93 -17.30 -18.08
CA LYS A 686 -4.14 -18.52 -17.31
C LYS A 686 -2.84 -18.97 -16.67
N ALA A 687 -2.83 -19.22 -15.36
CA ALA A 687 -1.59 -19.44 -14.62
C ALA A 687 -0.85 -20.73 -15.03
N ASP A 688 -1.60 -21.76 -15.46
CA ASP A 688 -1.10 -23.06 -15.94
C ASP A 688 -0.88 -23.13 -17.46
N ASP A 689 -1.35 -22.14 -18.23
CA ASP A 689 -1.21 -22.07 -19.68
C ASP A 689 -1.13 -20.61 -20.15
N ALA A 690 0.05 -20.05 -20.23
CA ALA A 690 0.29 -18.67 -20.65
C ALA A 690 -0.14 -18.38 -22.11
N ALA A 691 -0.41 -19.41 -22.93
CA ALA A 691 -0.97 -19.23 -24.27
C ALA A 691 -2.45 -18.83 -24.22
N VAL A 692 -3.11 -19.07 -23.10
CA VAL A 692 -4.51 -18.69 -22.85
C VAL A 692 -4.54 -17.37 -22.10
N SER A 693 -4.84 -16.29 -22.81
CA SER A 693 -4.85 -14.94 -22.28
C SER A 693 -6.12 -14.20 -22.70
N TYR A 694 -6.74 -13.52 -21.77
CA TYR A 694 -7.99 -12.81 -21.99
C TYR A 694 -7.82 -11.31 -21.72
N PRO A 695 -8.13 -10.43 -22.68
CA PRO A 695 -8.16 -8.99 -22.43
C PRO A 695 -9.26 -8.69 -21.38
N PHE A 696 -8.87 -7.98 -20.34
CA PHE A 696 -9.80 -7.59 -19.27
C PHE A 696 -10.28 -6.14 -19.45
N VAL A 697 -9.37 -5.19 -19.57
CA VAL A 697 -9.69 -3.77 -19.81
C VAL A 697 -8.57 -3.14 -20.63
N MET A 698 -8.94 -2.22 -21.53
CA MET A 698 -8.02 -1.30 -22.18
C MET A 698 -8.38 0.13 -21.78
N LEU A 699 -7.37 0.93 -21.44
CA LEU A 699 -7.46 2.35 -21.15
C LEU A 699 -6.60 3.12 -22.17
N ASP A 700 -7.10 4.22 -22.68
CA ASP A 700 -6.31 5.15 -23.51
C ASP A 700 -5.77 6.25 -22.60
N GLU A 701 -4.45 6.27 -22.41
CA GLU A 701 -3.78 7.16 -21.47
C GLU A 701 -2.72 8.00 -22.17
N THR A 702 -2.61 9.26 -21.78
CA THR A 702 -1.53 10.14 -22.22
C THR A 702 -0.66 10.46 -21.02
N PHE A 703 0.61 10.09 -21.09
CA PHE A 703 1.58 10.34 -20.05
C PHE A 703 2.48 11.51 -20.43
N ALA A 704 2.66 12.43 -19.51
CA ALA A 704 3.79 13.36 -19.58
C ALA A 704 5.09 12.60 -19.30
N LYS A 705 6.21 13.20 -19.65
CA LYS A 705 7.53 12.70 -19.30
C LYS A 705 7.65 12.62 -17.77
N ARG A 706 8.13 11.47 -17.26
CA ARG A 706 8.33 11.22 -15.82
C ARG A 706 7.07 11.16 -14.97
N GLU A 707 5.90 11.19 -15.58
CA GLU A 707 4.63 11.14 -14.87
C GLU A 707 4.38 9.76 -14.27
N ALA A 708 4.02 9.74 -12.97
CA ALA A 708 3.47 8.56 -12.30
C ALA A 708 1.96 8.70 -12.17
N ARG A 709 1.22 7.60 -12.33
CA ARG A 709 -0.24 7.59 -12.30
C ARG A 709 -0.79 6.26 -11.81
N ASP A 710 -1.86 6.35 -11.02
CA ASP A 710 -2.67 5.19 -10.65
C ASP A 710 -3.68 4.89 -11.74
N LEU A 711 -3.61 3.70 -12.30
CA LEU A 711 -4.55 3.20 -13.28
C LEU A 711 -5.59 2.32 -12.59
N ARG A 712 -6.84 2.42 -13.05
CA ARG A 712 -7.98 1.68 -12.51
C ARG A 712 -8.66 0.91 -13.62
N TYR A 713 -8.47 -0.40 -13.62
CA TYR A 713 -9.07 -1.32 -14.59
C TYR A 713 -10.31 -1.96 -13.97
N TYR A 714 -11.47 -1.57 -14.43
CA TYR A 714 -12.74 -2.01 -13.88
C TYR A 714 -13.57 -2.74 -14.92
N ASN A 715 -13.88 -4.01 -14.69
CA ASN A 715 -14.72 -4.80 -15.57
C ASN A 715 -15.34 -6.00 -14.81
N ARG A 716 -16.24 -6.68 -15.50
CA ARG A 716 -16.85 -7.93 -15.03
C ARG A 716 -15.94 -9.11 -15.35
N ILE A 717 -15.81 -10.04 -14.40
CA ILE A 717 -15.04 -11.28 -14.58
C ILE A 717 -15.90 -12.26 -15.40
N ASP A 718 -15.51 -12.47 -16.63
CA ASP A 718 -16.21 -13.35 -17.56
C ASP A 718 -15.33 -14.52 -18.03
N VAL A 719 -14.23 -14.81 -17.34
CA VAL A 719 -13.36 -15.95 -17.61
C VAL A 719 -13.82 -17.19 -16.83
N ASP A 720 -13.38 -18.37 -17.25
CA ASP A 720 -13.68 -19.62 -16.55
C ASP A 720 -13.06 -19.65 -15.15
N PRO A 721 -13.59 -20.44 -14.21
CA PRO A 721 -12.95 -20.64 -12.92
C PRO A 721 -11.51 -21.15 -13.08
N GLY A 722 -10.61 -20.60 -12.27
CA GLY A 722 -9.20 -20.95 -12.32
C GLY A 722 -8.30 -19.82 -11.82
N GLN A 723 -7.02 -20.04 -11.87
CA GLN A 723 -6.03 -19.04 -11.48
C GLN A 723 -5.52 -18.30 -12.72
N TYR A 724 -5.45 -16.96 -12.59
CA TYR A 724 -5.03 -16.08 -13.66
C TYR A 724 -3.96 -15.11 -13.16
N LYS A 725 -2.86 -15.00 -13.90
CA LYS A 725 -1.88 -13.95 -13.70
C LYS A 725 -2.43 -12.64 -14.28
N ILE A 726 -2.38 -11.58 -13.50
CA ILE A 726 -2.71 -10.24 -13.96
C ILE A 726 -1.46 -9.67 -14.63
N LYS A 727 -1.57 -9.36 -15.93
CA LYS A 727 -0.48 -8.75 -16.71
C LYS A 727 -0.97 -7.51 -17.42
N THR A 728 -0.16 -6.48 -17.38
CA THR A 728 -0.45 -5.22 -18.09
C THR A 728 0.54 -5.01 -19.20
N TYR A 729 0.04 -4.50 -20.30
CA TYR A 729 0.79 -4.16 -21.49
C TYR A 729 0.50 -2.73 -21.89
N TYR A 730 1.47 -2.05 -22.46
CA TYR A 730 1.25 -0.76 -23.10
C TYR A 730 1.54 -0.86 -24.60
N LEU A 731 0.73 -0.17 -25.37
CA LEU A 731 0.70 -0.24 -26.80
C LEU A 731 1.33 1.04 -27.36
N THR A 732 2.39 0.89 -28.15
CA THR A 732 3.07 1.97 -28.85
C THR A 732 3.04 1.70 -30.36
N GLU A 733 3.52 2.63 -31.15
CA GLU A 733 3.74 2.42 -32.60
C GLU A 733 4.63 1.21 -32.92
N ASN A 734 5.44 0.76 -31.96
CA ASN A 734 6.32 -0.41 -32.10
C ASN A 734 5.63 -1.72 -31.67
N GLY A 735 4.37 -1.67 -31.24
CA GLY A 735 3.57 -2.81 -30.85
C GLY A 735 3.28 -2.89 -29.35
N GLU A 736 2.90 -4.09 -28.90
CA GLU A 736 2.59 -4.41 -27.52
C GLU A 736 3.88 -4.61 -26.71
N ASN A 737 4.02 -3.90 -25.60
CA ASN A 737 5.16 -3.98 -24.69
C ASN A 737 4.64 -4.35 -23.30
N ALA A 738 5.28 -5.31 -22.64
CA ALA A 738 4.95 -5.62 -21.25
C ALA A 738 5.25 -4.42 -20.36
N VAL A 739 4.37 -4.14 -19.40
CA VAL A 739 4.66 -3.21 -18.31
C VAL A 739 5.56 -3.95 -17.32
N GLU A 740 6.86 -3.71 -17.44
CA GLU A 740 7.87 -4.34 -16.61
C GLU A 740 7.87 -3.75 -15.20
N GLY A 741 8.29 -4.52 -14.23
CA GLY A 741 8.54 -4.13 -12.84
C GLY A 741 9.19 -5.28 -12.09
N THR A 742 9.78 -4.99 -10.94
CA THR A 742 10.41 -6.01 -10.07
C THR A 742 9.40 -6.68 -9.14
N PHE A 743 8.13 -6.44 -9.36
CA PHE A 743 7.03 -6.93 -8.51
C PHE A 743 6.63 -8.35 -8.92
N GLU A 744 6.17 -9.12 -7.95
CA GLU A 744 5.74 -10.50 -8.18
C GLU A 744 4.48 -10.59 -9.07
N ASP A 745 4.30 -11.76 -9.68
CA ASP A 745 3.09 -12.03 -10.44
C ASP A 745 1.85 -12.01 -9.53
N CYS A 746 0.96 -11.07 -9.75
CA CYS A 746 -0.32 -11.03 -9.06
C CYS A 746 -1.25 -12.10 -9.65
N ILE A 747 -1.72 -13.01 -8.82
CA ILE A 747 -2.63 -14.08 -9.23
C ILE A 747 -4.05 -13.78 -8.73
N MET A 748 -4.98 -13.77 -9.66
CA MET A 748 -6.41 -13.69 -9.39
C MET A 748 -7.01 -15.10 -9.44
N GLU A 749 -7.58 -15.57 -8.35
CA GLU A 749 -8.36 -16.80 -8.34
C GLU A 749 -9.82 -16.49 -8.66
N VAL A 750 -10.30 -17.02 -9.77
CA VAL A 750 -11.72 -16.93 -10.15
C VAL A 750 -12.42 -18.21 -9.74
N LYS A 751 -13.35 -18.11 -8.82
CA LYS A 751 -14.17 -19.23 -8.32
C LYS A 751 -15.40 -19.45 -9.19
N SER A 752 -15.88 -20.69 -9.24
CA SER A 752 -17.16 -20.98 -9.87
C SER A 752 -18.29 -20.25 -9.12
N ASN A 753 -19.26 -19.76 -9.89
CA ASN A 753 -20.44 -19.16 -9.32
C ASN A 753 -21.61 -20.15 -9.38
N PRO A 754 -21.94 -20.84 -8.27
CA PRO A 754 -23.01 -21.82 -8.23
C PRO A 754 -24.40 -21.18 -8.44
N ASP A 755 -24.48 -19.86 -8.36
CA ASP A 755 -25.70 -19.11 -8.61
C ASP A 755 -25.90 -18.76 -10.08
N LEU A 756 -24.90 -18.98 -10.94
CA LEU A 756 -25.07 -18.88 -12.38
C LEU A 756 -26.19 -19.84 -12.83
N VAL A 757 -27.19 -19.24 -13.42
CA VAL A 757 -28.39 -20.00 -13.85
C VAL A 757 -28.13 -20.72 -15.16
N VAL A 758 -27.21 -20.16 -15.99
CA VAL A 758 -26.96 -20.63 -17.36
C VAL A 758 -25.55 -20.35 -17.78
N GLU A 759 -24.97 -21.25 -18.57
CA GLU A 759 -23.67 -21.11 -19.19
C GLU A 759 -23.82 -21.02 -20.71
N CYS A 760 -22.91 -20.29 -21.36
CA CYS A 760 -22.78 -20.23 -22.81
C CYS A 760 -21.70 -21.20 -23.25
N GLU A 761 -22.09 -22.30 -23.90
CA GLU A 761 -21.16 -23.30 -24.42
C GLU A 761 -20.59 -22.94 -25.80
N GLU A 762 -21.31 -22.14 -26.58
CA GLU A 762 -20.88 -21.71 -27.90
C GLU A 762 -21.50 -20.36 -28.24
N PHE A 763 -20.69 -19.47 -28.81
CA PHE A 763 -21.13 -18.18 -29.31
C PHE A 763 -20.45 -17.89 -30.65
N THR A 764 -21.24 -17.62 -31.67
CA THR A 764 -20.76 -17.28 -33.01
C THR A 764 -21.42 -16.00 -33.48
N LEU A 765 -20.64 -14.97 -33.72
CA LEU A 765 -21.03 -13.71 -34.33
C LEU A 765 -19.85 -13.25 -35.20
N PRO A 766 -20.06 -12.75 -36.42
CA PRO A 766 -18.97 -12.19 -37.23
C PRO A 766 -18.22 -11.12 -36.49
N ARG A 767 -16.90 -11.19 -36.54
CA ARG A 767 -16.01 -10.23 -35.87
C ARG A 767 -16.07 -8.82 -36.52
N GLU A 768 -16.38 -8.77 -37.80
CA GLU A 768 -16.59 -7.54 -38.54
C GLU A 768 -18.02 -7.49 -39.06
N MET A 769 -18.72 -6.37 -38.80
CA MET A 769 -20.11 -6.19 -39.17
C MET A 769 -20.31 -4.81 -39.76
N LYS A 770 -21.22 -4.66 -40.69
CA LYS A 770 -21.68 -3.33 -41.17
C LYS A 770 -22.89 -2.87 -40.40
N GLY A 771 -22.89 -1.61 -39.99
CA GLY A 771 -24.05 -0.99 -39.41
C GLY A 771 -25.26 -1.15 -40.31
N GLY A 772 -26.38 -1.62 -39.77
CA GLY A 772 -27.62 -1.81 -40.49
C GLY A 772 -27.76 -3.05 -41.39
N GLU A 773 -26.70 -3.84 -41.62
CA GLU A 773 -26.77 -5.15 -42.31
C GLU A 773 -27.13 -6.30 -41.37
N LYS A 774 -27.85 -7.30 -41.89
CA LYS A 774 -28.22 -8.49 -41.12
C LYS A 774 -27.09 -9.51 -41.17
N VAL A 775 -26.59 -9.94 -40.02
CA VAL A 775 -25.59 -11.00 -39.90
C VAL A 775 -26.12 -12.13 -39.01
N PRO A 776 -25.78 -13.40 -39.29
CA PRO A 776 -26.21 -14.52 -38.47
C PRO A 776 -25.44 -14.54 -37.15
N PHE A 777 -26.12 -14.85 -36.04
CA PHE A 777 -25.48 -15.24 -34.79
C PHE A 777 -26.03 -16.56 -34.27
N THR A 778 -25.19 -17.33 -33.63
CA THR A 778 -25.60 -18.57 -32.95
C THR A 778 -25.06 -18.58 -31.53
N VAL A 779 -25.91 -18.98 -30.59
CA VAL A 779 -25.54 -19.20 -29.20
C VAL A 779 -26.08 -20.56 -28.73
N ARG A 780 -25.21 -21.34 -28.08
CA ARG A 780 -25.61 -22.57 -27.41
C ARG A 780 -25.48 -22.39 -25.91
N LEU A 781 -26.64 -22.53 -25.23
CA LEU A 781 -26.75 -22.30 -23.80
C LEU A 781 -27.08 -23.61 -23.08
N LYS A 782 -26.43 -23.83 -21.94
CA LYS A 782 -26.71 -24.93 -20.99
C LYS A 782 -27.28 -24.37 -19.70
N ALA A 783 -28.40 -24.89 -19.27
CA ALA A 783 -29.07 -24.49 -18.04
C ALA A 783 -28.47 -25.23 -16.83
N ASN A 784 -28.07 -24.53 -15.79
CA ASN A 784 -27.62 -25.11 -14.52
C ASN A 784 -28.81 -25.21 -13.52
N LYS A 785 -29.82 -24.36 -13.71
CA LYS A 785 -31.08 -24.33 -12.91
C LYS A 785 -32.28 -24.17 -13.84
N ASP A 786 -33.45 -24.54 -13.38
CA ASP A 786 -34.72 -24.24 -14.09
C ASP A 786 -34.91 -22.74 -14.19
N PHE A 787 -35.18 -22.22 -15.38
CA PHE A 787 -35.42 -20.80 -15.56
C PHE A 787 -36.41 -20.46 -16.69
N LYS A 788 -36.96 -19.26 -16.58
CA LYS A 788 -37.67 -18.57 -17.68
C LYS A 788 -37.22 -17.11 -17.62
N ARG A 789 -36.30 -16.70 -18.51
CA ARG A 789 -35.64 -15.38 -18.45
C ARG A 789 -35.43 -14.78 -19.84
N ASN A 790 -35.24 -13.46 -19.88
CA ASN A 790 -34.76 -12.75 -21.03
C ASN A 790 -33.22 -12.66 -20.99
N PHE A 791 -32.65 -12.83 -22.15
CA PHE A 791 -31.20 -12.70 -22.38
C PHE A 791 -30.92 -11.45 -23.19
N TYR A 792 -29.81 -10.82 -22.87
CA TYR A 792 -29.34 -9.57 -23.48
C TYR A 792 -27.89 -9.75 -23.89
N ILE A 793 -27.61 -9.57 -25.17
CA ILE A 793 -26.24 -9.45 -25.68
C ILE A 793 -25.96 -7.97 -25.78
N ARG A 794 -24.98 -7.52 -25.00
CA ARG A 794 -24.58 -6.12 -24.93
C ARG A 794 -23.26 -5.93 -25.63
N LEU A 795 -23.21 -4.90 -26.45
CA LEU A 795 -21.97 -4.44 -27.05
C LEU A 795 -21.47 -3.24 -26.23
N ARG A 796 -20.28 -3.40 -25.66
CA ARG A 796 -19.62 -2.35 -24.89
C ARG A 796 -18.50 -1.75 -25.72
N LYS A 797 -18.58 -0.47 -26.03
CA LYS A 797 -17.54 0.23 -26.77
C LYS A 797 -16.23 0.22 -25.99
N LEU A 798 -15.11 -0.10 -26.66
CA LEU A 798 -13.81 -0.23 -26.02
C LEU A 798 -13.18 1.11 -25.68
N THR A 799 -13.58 2.18 -26.37
CA THR A 799 -13.06 3.53 -26.19
C THR A 799 -14.10 4.47 -25.59
N GLY A 800 -13.69 5.24 -24.58
CA GLY A 800 -14.50 6.26 -23.91
C GLY A 800 -15.41 5.71 -22.81
N LEU A 801 -16.01 6.63 -22.05
CA LEU A 801 -17.05 6.35 -21.03
C LEU A 801 -18.41 5.98 -21.67
N GLY A 802 -18.40 5.40 -22.87
CA GLY A 802 -19.59 5.02 -23.62
C GLY A 802 -20.37 3.93 -22.91
N GLY A 803 -21.66 4.18 -22.69
CA GLY A 803 -22.59 3.25 -22.06
C GLY A 803 -22.70 1.92 -22.81
N GLU A 804 -23.06 0.87 -22.10
CA GLU A 804 -23.39 -0.43 -22.66
C GLU A 804 -24.68 -0.33 -23.49
N ALA A 805 -24.66 -0.76 -24.74
CA ALA A 805 -25.87 -0.88 -25.58
C ALA A 805 -26.39 -2.31 -25.57
N VAL A 806 -27.69 -2.48 -25.40
CA VAL A 806 -28.38 -3.77 -25.54
C VAL A 806 -28.86 -3.88 -26.98
N ASP A 807 -28.20 -4.74 -27.75
CA ASP A 807 -28.53 -4.88 -29.17
C ASP A 807 -29.30 -6.13 -29.54
N ILE A 808 -29.17 -7.20 -28.76
CA ILE A 808 -29.87 -8.45 -29.02
C ILE A 808 -30.60 -8.90 -27.76
N GLU A 809 -31.94 -9.04 -27.89
CA GLU A 809 -32.78 -9.59 -26.82
C GLU A 809 -33.52 -10.84 -27.29
N PHE A 810 -33.56 -11.86 -26.44
CA PHE A 810 -34.36 -13.05 -26.64
C PHE A 810 -34.80 -13.69 -25.32
N SER A 811 -35.92 -14.36 -25.34
CA SER A 811 -36.49 -15.03 -24.15
C SER A 811 -36.31 -16.53 -24.27
N LEU A 812 -35.94 -17.18 -23.15
CA LEU A 812 -35.82 -18.63 -23.06
C LEU A 812 -36.45 -19.19 -21.78
N SER A 813 -36.98 -20.41 -21.91
CA SER A 813 -37.32 -21.25 -20.78
C SER A 813 -36.62 -22.60 -20.95
N MET A 814 -35.86 -22.99 -19.93
CA MET A 814 -35.08 -24.22 -19.93
C MET A 814 -35.14 -24.90 -18.57
N LYS A 815 -34.96 -26.21 -18.59
CA LYS A 815 -34.83 -27.05 -17.37
C LYS A 815 -33.37 -27.27 -17.04
N ALA A 816 -33.05 -27.49 -15.77
CA ALA A 816 -31.70 -27.83 -15.35
C ALA A 816 -31.14 -29.01 -16.16
N GLY A 817 -29.93 -28.86 -16.66
CA GLY A 817 -29.25 -29.82 -17.54
C GLY A 817 -29.65 -29.74 -19.03
N GLU A 818 -30.64 -28.95 -19.42
CA GLU A 818 -31.05 -28.75 -20.79
C GLU A 818 -30.06 -27.86 -21.55
N THR A 819 -29.74 -28.23 -22.80
CA THR A 819 -28.94 -27.43 -23.73
C THR A 819 -29.80 -27.00 -24.90
N LYS A 820 -29.74 -25.73 -25.27
CA LYS A 820 -30.45 -25.15 -26.44
C LYS A 820 -29.49 -24.34 -27.31
N THR A 821 -29.63 -24.57 -28.63
CA THR A 821 -28.96 -23.74 -29.64
C THR A 821 -29.98 -22.77 -30.25
N ILE A 822 -29.62 -21.48 -30.27
CA ILE A 822 -30.44 -20.41 -30.83
C ILE A 822 -29.63 -19.81 -31.99
N THR A 823 -30.20 -19.79 -33.16
CA THR A 823 -29.64 -19.10 -34.34
C THR A 823 -30.64 -18.03 -34.78
N LYS A 824 -30.15 -16.80 -34.89
CA LYS A 824 -30.94 -15.64 -35.34
C LYS A 824 -30.08 -14.74 -36.24
N ASN A 825 -30.74 -13.81 -36.91
CA ASN A 825 -30.07 -12.72 -37.61
C ASN A 825 -30.04 -11.48 -36.68
N TYR A 826 -28.88 -10.93 -36.57
CA TYR A 826 -28.63 -9.67 -35.84
C TYR A 826 -28.47 -8.52 -36.86
N LYS A 827 -28.93 -7.36 -36.52
CA LYS A 827 -28.73 -6.14 -37.28
C LYS A 827 -28.13 -5.10 -36.33
N PRO A 828 -26.83 -4.77 -36.48
CA PRO A 828 -26.20 -3.76 -35.59
C PRO A 828 -26.93 -2.42 -35.65
N THR A 829 -27.27 -1.88 -34.49
CA THR A 829 -27.92 -0.58 -34.29
C THR A 829 -27.06 0.41 -33.49
N VAL A 830 -25.88 -0.03 -33.04
CA VAL A 830 -24.91 0.83 -32.36
C VAL A 830 -24.01 1.55 -33.36
N ASP A 831 -23.37 2.62 -32.91
CA ASP A 831 -22.43 3.41 -33.71
C ASP A 831 -21.26 2.58 -34.18
N ASP A 832 -20.62 3.02 -35.24
CA ASP A 832 -19.39 2.40 -35.72
C ASP A 832 -18.29 2.44 -34.67
N GLY A 833 -17.53 1.37 -34.56
CA GLY A 833 -16.46 1.25 -33.60
C GLY A 833 -16.11 -0.18 -33.17
N SER A 834 -15.23 -0.31 -32.21
CA SER A 834 -14.81 -1.59 -31.65
C SER A 834 -15.52 -1.87 -30.33
N TYR A 835 -16.00 -3.11 -30.16
CA TYR A 835 -16.86 -3.51 -29.07
C TYR A 835 -16.40 -4.82 -28.45
N MET A 836 -16.56 -4.93 -27.13
CA MET A 836 -16.62 -6.21 -26.43
C MET A 836 -18.06 -6.68 -26.33
N VAL A 837 -18.27 -7.99 -26.42
CA VAL A 837 -19.60 -8.58 -26.25
C VAL A 837 -19.74 -9.13 -24.84
N LEU A 838 -20.83 -8.77 -24.18
CA LEU A 838 -21.25 -9.30 -22.89
C LEU A 838 -22.60 -9.97 -23.05
N MET A 839 -22.77 -11.17 -22.49
CA MET A 839 -24.07 -11.83 -22.44
C MET A 839 -24.58 -11.86 -21.02
N GLU A 840 -25.77 -11.34 -20.81
CA GLU A 840 -26.42 -11.23 -19.49
C GLU A 840 -27.84 -11.75 -19.55
N THR A 841 -28.34 -12.22 -18.42
CA THR A 841 -29.74 -12.56 -18.21
C THR A 841 -30.30 -11.75 -17.06
N LYS A 842 -31.59 -11.44 -17.12
CA LYS A 842 -32.26 -10.65 -16.10
C LYS A 842 -32.71 -11.54 -14.95
N LYS A 843 -32.23 -11.30 -13.76
CA LYS A 843 -32.63 -12.03 -12.54
C LYS A 843 -33.97 -11.53 -12.01
N ASP A 844 -34.15 -10.22 -11.98
CA ASP A 844 -35.35 -9.51 -11.56
C ASP A 844 -35.52 -8.20 -12.37
N GLN A 845 -36.38 -7.29 -11.94
CA GLN A 845 -36.62 -6.04 -12.68
C GLN A 845 -35.41 -5.12 -12.73
N LYS A 846 -34.43 -5.26 -11.82
CA LYS A 846 -33.29 -4.34 -11.66
C LYS A 846 -31.93 -5.00 -11.84
N THR A 847 -31.82 -6.32 -11.64
CA THR A 847 -30.55 -7.05 -11.52
C THR A 847 -30.30 -7.91 -12.75
N PHE A 848 -29.13 -7.72 -13.36
CA PHE A 848 -28.59 -8.58 -14.43
C PHE A 848 -27.55 -9.53 -13.86
N GLU A 849 -27.56 -10.78 -14.33
CA GLU A 849 -26.54 -11.79 -14.08
C GLU A 849 -25.78 -12.09 -15.36
N THR A 850 -24.48 -12.24 -15.25
CA THR A 850 -23.66 -12.67 -16.38
C THR A 850 -23.96 -14.13 -16.72
N VAL A 851 -24.09 -14.41 -18.01
CA VAL A 851 -24.08 -15.79 -18.51
C VAL A 851 -22.62 -16.25 -18.52
N GLY A 852 -22.33 -17.42 -17.98
CA GLY A 852 -20.99 -17.98 -17.96
C GLY A 852 -20.37 -17.99 -19.35
N ARG A 853 -19.07 -17.74 -19.42
CA ARG A 853 -18.36 -17.48 -20.67
C ARG A 853 -18.15 -18.72 -21.50
N HIS A 854 -18.29 -18.57 -22.83
CA HIS A 854 -17.61 -19.41 -23.82
C HIS A 854 -16.42 -18.65 -24.40
N ALA A 855 -15.30 -19.33 -24.62
CA ALA A 855 -14.04 -18.77 -25.11
C ALA A 855 -14.17 -17.88 -26.38
N ASN A 856 -15.21 -18.07 -27.16
CA ASN A 856 -15.38 -17.37 -28.45
C ASN A 856 -16.10 -16.01 -28.37
N TYR A 857 -16.84 -15.67 -27.31
CA TYR A 857 -17.50 -14.37 -27.27
C TYR A 857 -16.74 -13.24 -26.58
N GLY A 858 -15.64 -13.55 -25.94
CA GLY A 858 -14.75 -12.58 -25.29
C GLY A 858 -13.77 -11.86 -26.20
N GLY A 859 -14.00 -11.80 -27.49
CA GLY A 859 -13.13 -11.07 -28.42
C GLY A 859 -13.62 -9.69 -28.76
N ILE A 860 -12.85 -9.00 -29.59
CA ILE A 860 -13.21 -7.68 -30.12
C ILE A 860 -14.05 -7.85 -31.40
N TYR A 861 -15.12 -7.08 -31.47
CA TYR A 861 -16.05 -7.01 -32.59
C TYR A 861 -16.02 -5.60 -33.16
N THR A 862 -15.94 -5.47 -34.47
CA THR A 862 -15.94 -4.18 -35.16
C THR A 862 -17.25 -3.97 -35.91
N ILE A 863 -17.91 -2.83 -35.70
CA ILE A 863 -19.09 -2.39 -36.45
C ILE A 863 -18.72 -1.16 -37.22
N GLY A 864 -18.98 -1.14 -38.51
CA GLY A 864 -18.71 0.00 -39.41
C GLY A 864 -18.69 -0.38 -40.88
N GLU A 865 -18.48 0.60 -41.76
CA GLU A 865 -18.31 0.31 -43.16
C GLU A 865 -17.05 -0.49 -43.42
N VAL A 866 -17.21 -1.77 -43.67
CA VAL A 866 -16.18 -2.55 -44.33
C VAL A 866 -16.10 -2.08 -45.76
N SER A 867 -15.14 -1.20 -46.08
CA SER A 867 -14.98 -0.70 -47.43
C SER A 867 -14.59 -1.83 -48.37
N GLY A 868 -15.47 -2.16 -49.32
CA GLY A 868 -15.25 -3.20 -50.26
C GLY A 868 -14.12 -2.91 -51.26
N ILE A 869 -12.93 -3.36 -50.93
CA ILE A 869 -11.95 -3.82 -51.91
C ILE A 869 -11.77 -5.29 -51.63
N SER A 870 -12.13 -6.11 -52.62
CA SER A 870 -11.83 -7.53 -52.59
C SER A 870 -10.35 -7.73 -52.28
N ASP A 871 -10.07 -8.67 -51.37
CA ASP A 871 -8.76 -9.08 -50.92
C ASP A 871 -7.82 -9.26 -52.09
N ILE A 872 -6.70 -8.57 -52.10
CA ILE A 872 -5.55 -8.99 -52.86
C ILE A 872 -4.86 -10.03 -51.95
N ASN A 873 -5.36 -11.26 -52.02
CA ASN A 873 -4.75 -12.43 -51.39
C ASN A 873 -3.50 -12.84 -52.16
N ALA A 874 -2.35 -12.35 -51.75
CA ALA A 874 -1.17 -13.18 -51.81
C ALA A 874 -1.24 -14.05 -50.54
N ASP A 875 -1.14 -15.39 -50.66
CA ASP A 875 -1.29 -16.42 -49.61
C ASP A 875 -0.75 -15.96 -48.22
N GLY A 876 -1.56 -15.28 -47.45
CA GLY A 876 -1.17 -14.64 -46.21
C GLY A 876 -1.27 -15.56 -45.00
N GLY A 877 -1.42 -16.90 -45.22
CA GLY A 877 -1.32 -17.89 -44.17
C GLY A 877 -2.15 -17.60 -42.91
N GLY A 878 -3.44 -17.25 -43.09
CA GLY A 878 -4.40 -17.10 -41.93
C GLY A 878 -4.23 -15.84 -41.09
N ILE A 879 -3.70 -14.77 -41.64
CA ILE A 879 -3.60 -13.47 -40.95
C ILE A 879 -4.94 -12.76 -41.02
N GLU A 880 -5.39 -12.31 -39.83
CA GLU A 880 -6.57 -11.49 -39.63
C GLU A 880 -6.16 -10.07 -39.25
N ILE A 881 -6.80 -9.06 -39.85
CA ILE A 881 -6.56 -7.66 -39.60
C ILE A 881 -7.87 -7.05 -39.12
N SER A 882 -7.89 -6.54 -37.91
CA SER A 882 -9.05 -5.87 -37.32
C SER A 882 -8.72 -4.40 -37.05
N PHE A 883 -9.53 -3.49 -37.58
CA PHE A 883 -9.41 -2.05 -37.30
C PHE A 883 -10.21 -1.71 -36.06
N LEU A 884 -9.58 -0.98 -35.18
CA LEU A 884 -10.08 -0.56 -33.87
C LEU A 884 -10.19 0.96 -33.83
N ASP A 885 -10.94 1.47 -32.86
CA ASP A 885 -11.04 2.92 -32.59
C ASP A 885 -11.33 3.76 -33.85
N ASN A 886 -12.40 3.41 -34.56
CA ASN A 886 -12.77 4.10 -35.79
C ASN A 886 -11.65 4.20 -36.84
N GLY A 887 -10.76 3.22 -36.89
CA GLY A 887 -9.60 3.18 -37.77
C GLY A 887 -8.35 3.86 -37.24
N HIS A 888 -8.34 4.30 -35.98
CA HIS A 888 -7.15 4.87 -35.34
C HIS A 888 -6.27 3.82 -34.65
N ALA A 889 -6.64 2.55 -34.69
CA ALA A 889 -5.78 1.44 -34.31
C ALA A 889 -6.02 0.20 -35.18
N VAL A 890 -5.05 -0.68 -35.27
CA VAL A 890 -5.15 -1.95 -35.99
C VAL A 890 -4.60 -3.09 -35.17
N MET A 891 -5.31 -4.23 -35.16
CA MET A 891 -4.84 -5.46 -34.55
C MET A 891 -4.59 -6.50 -35.65
N ILE A 892 -3.45 -7.19 -35.56
CA ILE A 892 -3.06 -8.23 -36.52
C ILE A 892 -2.89 -9.55 -35.78
N THR A 893 -3.65 -10.56 -36.18
CA THR A 893 -3.61 -11.91 -35.59
C THR A 893 -3.35 -12.98 -36.63
N ARG A 894 -2.85 -14.14 -36.22
CA ARG A 894 -2.73 -15.33 -37.04
C ARG A 894 -3.29 -16.52 -36.27
N GLY A 895 -4.39 -17.12 -36.82
CA GLY A 895 -5.04 -18.25 -36.17
C GLY A 895 -5.57 -17.95 -34.76
N GLY A 896 -6.01 -16.68 -34.50
CA GLY A 896 -6.51 -16.23 -33.21
C GLY A 896 -5.44 -15.80 -32.19
N ALA A 897 -4.16 -16.00 -32.48
CA ALA A 897 -3.05 -15.54 -31.65
C ALA A 897 -2.40 -14.28 -32.23
N GLY A 898 -1.84 -13.41 -31.36
CA GLY A 898 -1.11 -12.23 -31.79
C GLY A 898 0.02 -12.57 -32.76
N PHE A 899 0.08 -11.87 -33.89
CA PHE A 899 1.08 -12.05 -34.93
C PHE A 899 2.01 -10.84 -35.00
N ALA A 900 3.31 -11.07 -34.88
CA ALA A 900 4.33 -10.03 -35.08
C ALA A 900 4.60 -9.87 -36.56
N ALA A 901 3.97 -8.88 -37.18
CA ALA A 901 4.26 -8.53 -38.56
C ALA A 901 5.65 -7.90 -38.70
N PRO A 902 6.51 -8.27 -39.67
CA PRO A 902 7.78 -7.59 -39.89
C PRO A 902 7.67 -6.08 -40.13
N GLY A 903 6.50 -5.59 -40.52
CA GLY A 903 6.19 -4.18 -40.63
C GLY A 903 4.82 -3.94 -41.23
N ILE A 904 4.29 -2.72 -40.92
CA ILE A 904 3.09 -2.19 -41.56
C ILE A 904 3.39 -0.81 -42.14
N ASP A 905 2.71 -0.47 -43.21
CA ASP A 905 2.71 0.83 -43.84
C ASP A 905 1.26 1.27 -44.08
N VAL A 906 0.94 2.53 -43.77
CA VAL A 906 -0.36 3.13 -44.11
C VAL A 906 -0.15 4.20 -45.14
N TYR A 907 -1.01 4.20 -46.16
CA TYR A 907 -0.96 5.14 -47.27
C TYR A 907 -2.29 5.89 -47.39
N THR A 908 -2.24 7.16 -47.79
CA THR A 908 -3.40 7.87 -48.26
C THR A 908 -3.88 7.31 -49.59
N LEU A 909 -5.09 7.63 -50.03
CA LEU A 909 -5.59 7.25 -51.37
C LEU A 909 -4.75 7.82 -52.50
N SER A 910 -4.04 8.92 -52.29
CA SER A 910 -3.10 9.50 -53.24
C SER A 910 -1.76 8.80 -53.31
N GLY A 911 -1.54 7.72 -52.51
CA GLY A 911 -0.32 6.92 -52.46
C GLY A 911 0.79 7.50 -51.59
N SER A 912 0.55 8.59 -50.86
CA SER A 912 1.52 9.13 -49.89
C SER A 912 1.51 8.29 -48.62
N LYS A 913 2.71 7.96 -48.08
CA LYS A 913 2.83 7.19 -46.85
C LYS A 913 2.46 8.07 -45.65
N ALA A 914 1.42 7.68 -44.93
CA ALA A 914 0.89 8.41 -43.79
C ALA A 914 1.43 7.85 -42.45
N PHE A 915 1.76 6.54 -42.39
CA PHE A 915 2.27 5.90 -41.19
C PHE A 915 3.12 4.67 -41.56
N SER A 916 4.08 4.30 -40.71
CA SER A 916 4.91 3.11 -40.88
C SER A 916 5.40 2.61 -39.53
N ALA A 917 5.26 1.30 -39.28
CA ALA A 917 5.83 0.64 -38.10
C ALA A 917 6.60 -0.62 -38.52
N ARG A 918 7.78 -0.84 -37.93
CA ARG A 918 8.58 -2.06 -38.14
C ARG A 918 8.36 -3.03 -36.99
N ARG A 919 8.23 -4.33 -37.27
CA ARG A 919 7.93 -5.39 -36.28
C ARG A 919 6.64 -5.11 -35.48
N ALA A 920 5.57 -4.85 -36.20
CA ALA A 920 4.26 -4.57 -35.65
C ALA A 920 3.63 -5.84 -35.05
N SER A 921 3.24 -5.82 -33.79
CA SER A 921 2.52 -6.92 -33.09
C SER A 921 1.47 -6.36 -32.15
N GLY A 922 0.41 -7.12 -31.90
CA GLY A 922 -0.69 -6.70 -31.03
C GLY A 922 -1.58 -5.61 -31.67
N ILE A 923 -2.10 -4.70 -30.86
CA ILE A 923 -2.87 -3.55 -31.31
C ILE A 923 -1.92 -2.40 -31.61
N ILE A 924 -1.99 -1.87 -32.82
CA ILE A 924 -1.08 -0.83 -33.30
C ILE A 924 -1.88 0.45 -33.47
N PRO A 925 -1.59 1.50 -32.68
CA PRO A 925 -2.21 2.81 -32.87
C PRO A 925 -1.85 3.39 -34.24
N LEU A 926 -2.80 3.97 -34.92
CA LEU A 926 -2.65 4.67 -36.17
C LEU A 926 -2.99 6.15 -35.96
N PRO A 927 -1.99 7.01 -35.63
CA PRO A 927 -2.22 8.45 -35.39
C PRO A 927 -2.48 9.17 -36.71
N LEU A 928 -3.63 8.93 -37.29
CA LEU A 928 -4.03 9.44 -38.60
C LEU A 928 -5.10 10.50 -38.44
N PRO A 929 -5.05 11.61 -39.21
CA PRO A 929 -6.20 12.49 -39.39
C PRO A 929 -7.41 11.73 -39.93
N GLY A 930 -8.61 12.24 -39.72
CA GLY A 930 -9.80 11.66 -40.32
C GLY A 930 -9.62 11.53 -41.85
N GLY A 931 -9.88 10.36 -42.41
CA GLY A 931 -9.65 10.11 -43.82
C GLY A 931 -9.72 8.63 -44.20
N VAL A 932 -9.53 8.37 -45.50
CA VAL A 932 -9.51 7.03 -46.08
C VAL A 932 -8.08 6.63 -46.37
N TYR A 933 -7.68 5.47 -45.88
CA TYR A 933 -6.29 4.95 -45.93
C TYR A 933 -6.22 3.51 -46.44
N VAL A 934 -5.04 3.11 -46.84
CA VAL A 934 -4.68 1.71 -47.19
C VAL A 934 -3.57 1.23 -46.24
N LEU A 935 -3.87 0.28 -45.38
CA LEU A 935 -2.90 -0.44 -44.60
C LEU A 935 -2.24 -1.55 -45.41
N ARG A 936 -0.93 -1.66 -45.37
CA ARG A 936 -0.14 -2.77 -45.90
C ARG A 936 0.59 -3.48 -44.76
N VAL A 937 0.35 -4.74 -44.60
CA VAL A 937 1.00 -5.61 -43.61
C VAL A 937 2.00 -6.50 -44.33
N ASN A 938 3.28 -6.42 -43.96
CA ASN A 938 4.29 -7.37 -44.38
C ASN A 938 4.19 -8.61 -43.49
N THR A 939 3.97 -9.77 -44.10
CA THR A 939 3.77 -11.05 -43.41
C THR A 939 5.03 -11.90 -43.30
N GLY A 940 6.16 -11.41 -43.84
CA GLY A 940 7.38 -12.21 -44.04
C GLY A 940 7.33 -13.12 -45.30
N ASN A 941 6.15 -13.58 -45.70
CA ASN A 941 5.93 -14.43 -46.86
C ASN A 941 5.15 -13.70 -47.97
N GLY A 942 4.78 -12.45 -47.77
CA GLY A 942 4.00 -11.68 -48.75
C GLY A 942 3.49 -10.37 -48.08
N ILE A 943 2.58 -9.67 -48.78
CA ILE A 943 1.97 -8.46 -48.35
C ILE A 943 0.45 -8.64 -48.34
N VAL A 944 -0.18 -8.30 -47.22
CA VAL A 944 -1.65 -8.16 -47.13
C VAL A 944 -2.00 -6.67 -47.06
N ALA A 945 -2.95 -6.23 -47.87
CA ALA A 945 -3.39 -4.87 -47.92
C ALA A 945 -4.89 -4.74 -47.56
N ARG A 946 -5.24 -3.73 -46.75
CA ARG A 946 -6.61 -3.44 -46.37
C ARG A 946 -6.87 -1.93 -46.46
N LYS A 947 -8.01 -1.53 -47.04
CA LYS A 947 -8.50 -0.17 -47.02
C LYS A 947 -9.33 0.05 -45.75
N PHE A 948 -9.18 1.17 -45.10
CA PHE A 948 -9.95 1.54 -43.90
C PHE A 948 -10.22 3.04 -43.83
N VAL A 949 -11.10 3.43 -42.92
CA VAL A 949 -11.43 4.82 -42.64
C VAL A 949 -11.02 5.14 -41.22
N ALA A 950 -10.17 6.14 -41.04
CA ALA A 950 -9.92 6.78 -39.75
C ALA A 950 -10.93 7.94 -39.61
N ARG A 951 -11.72 8.00 -38.51
CA ARG A 951 -12.81 8.99 -38.31
C ARG A 951 -12.57 9.85 -37.07
#